data_860d2cbb01f4495af8caef7bfd103d88
#
_entry.id   860d2cbb01f4495af8caef7bfd103d88
#
_cell.length_a   1.000
_cell.length_b   1.000
_cell.length_c   1.000
_cell.angle_alpha   90.00
_cell.angle_beta   90.00
_cell.angle_gamma   90.00
#
_symmetry.space_group_name_H-M   'P 1'
#
loop_
_entity.id
_entity.type
_entity.pdbx_description
1 polymer ?
#
loop_
_entity_poly.entity_id
_entity_poly.type
_entity_poly.pdbx_seq_one_letter_code
_entity_poly.pdbx_strand_id
1 'polypeptide(L)'
;MPLALEDANAADPEMIYPFNPDFHASLERISPVTMAYHRLKAVLTTYDTERTVPFLLPATSHALSNPLSLPALARRLTDQSDDLTARNRSKIVDITPEEVLREFVSEVVTIFSLELDRKNLIELSRFEVEGPLPMELLMDQMVAKIVAAGFWVKEAFSDVSPEEKAGLLKLFPRVLDDFLTNDNISDRDASVIIASAEKIRMAHLLRGLAVLSSLFSDDFLAVIRQTGSDTPMIQWDHEKYPGLKGRFLAIRQTPAGLMLIGDKGPNVYGMDASLIIDLGGDDLYLNNAGAPVFEIHERAVSEIRYPTGLVIDFEGDDRYINPKFAAVASGFFGLGLILDMAGDDFYDGGQLSVGASFFGMGCLMDMSGNDTYVCSEGGQGGAFFGAARLYDGKGNDLYQGAKYVQGVGGPSGLGQLHDLRGKDHYRAGWKHGSSYGTKGIYQGCSQGVGWGFRGHAAGGIGILHDFGGNDIYEAGNFSQGTGYFLGLGVLRDDAGHDVYRGSRYCQGAAAHQAAGALLDYNGNDVYSGRIAANQGAAWDLSVACLVDYAGNDRYKAGDLSLGAGAQNGMGMFFDGEGEDRYESPARSLGFSGGLSYGGGRNAGNMGIFLDTGGGRDFFAVKDRKNNTFCVQGNMEIFLDE
;
A
#
# COMPACT_ATOMS: atom_id res chain seq x y z
N MET A 1 -16.28 9.99 11.13
CA MET A 1 -15.91 11.42 11.10
C MET A 1 -15.11 11.61 9.82
N PRO A 2 -15.30 12.62 9.01
CA PRO A 2 -14.31 12.95 8.00
C PRO A 2 -12.96 13.10 8.73
N LEU A 3 -11.86 12.72 8.09
CA LEU A 3 -10.53 13.03 8.58
C LEU A 3 -10.58 14.44 9.14
N ALA A 4 -10.37 14.63 10.44
CA ALA A 4 -10.23 15.97 11.02
C ALA A 4 -8.88 16.51 10.52
N LEU A 5 -8.89 16.97 9.26
CA LEU A 5 -7.71 17.46 8.56
C LEU A 5 -7.26 18.83 9.11
N GLU A 6 -8.05 19.42 10.03
CA GLU A 6 -7.80 20.74 10.61
C GLU A 6 -6.79 20.72 11.78
N ASP A 7 -6.60 19.58 12.47
CA ASP A 7 -5.74 19.49 13.65
C ASP A 7 -4.44 18.67 13.45
N ALA A 8 -3.83 18.78 12.26
CA ALA A 8 -2.58 18.08 11.98
C ALA A 8 -1.43 18.38 12.98
N ASN A 9 -1.55 19.46 13.74
CA ASN A 9 -0.53 19.94 14.66
C ASN A 9 -0.85 19.68 16.16
N ALA A 10 -1.93 18.95 16.49
CA ALA A 10 -2.39 18.84 17.89
C ALA A 10 -1.96 17.55 18.61
N ALA A 11 -1.21 16.65 17.99
CA ALA A 11 -1.16 15.26 18.46
C ALA A 11 0.15 14.78 19.12
N ASP A 12 1.24 15.55 19.16
CA ASP A 12 2.42 15.12 19.96
C ASP A 12 3.34 16.30 20.34
N PRO A 13 3.45 16.65 21.63
CA PRO A 13 4.32 17.73 22.08
C PRO A 13 5.82 17.36 22.09
N GLU A 14 6.19 16.10 21.86
CA GLU A 14 7.59 15.66 21.93
C GLU A 14 8.25 15.52 20.54
N MET A 15 7.49 15.58 19.44
CA MET A 15 8.06 15.50 18.11
C MET A 15 8.09 16.85 17.40
N ILE A 16 9.28 17.28 17.02
CA ILE A 16 9.48 18.48 16.20
C ILE A 16 8.98 18.18 14.79
N TYR A 17 7.87 18.79 14.38
CA TYR A 17 7.42 18.74 12.98
C TYR A 17 8.23 19.75 12.17
N PRO A 18 8.97 19.32 11.13
CA PRO A 18 9.88 20.19 10.41
C PRO A 18 9.17 21.39 9.78
N PHE A 19 7.92 21.23 9.36
CA PHE A 19 7.15 22.30 8.72
C PHE A 19 5.94 22.71 9.60
N ASN A 20 6.16 22.87 10.89
CA ASN A 20 5.17 23.23 11.89
C ASN A 20 4.67 24.70 11.74
N PRO A 21 3.69 25.16 12.56
CA PRO A 21 3.21 26.53 12.51
C PRO A 21 4.29 27.59 12.73
N ASP A 22 5.35 27.30 13.50
CA ASP A 22 6.46 28.24 13.72
C ASP A 22 7.32 28.40 12.47
N PHE A 23 7.52 27.32 11.70
CA PHE A 23 8.15 27.39 10.40
C PHE A 23 7.29 28.22 9.41
N HIS A 24 5.96 27.99 9.38
CA HIS A 24 5.04 28.83 8.62
C HIS A 24 5.16 30.31 8.98
N ALA A 25 5.13 30.62 10.30
CA ALA A 25 5.27 32.00 10.78
C ALA A 25 6.63 32.60 10.43
N SER A 26 7.68 31.78 10.37
CA SER A 26 9.01 32.21 9.95
C SER A 26 9.07 32.48 8.45
N LEU A 27 8.45 31.62 7.63
CA LEU A 27 8.31 31.90 6.18
C LEU A 27 7.53 33.19 5.93
N GLU A 28 6.46 33.46 6.67
CA GLU A 28 5.64 34.68 6.54
C GLU A 28 6.42 35.98 6.81
N ARG A 29 7.51 35.92 7.58
CA ARG A 29 8.41 37.06 7.81
C ARG A 29 9.31 37.38 6.61
N ILE A 30 9.47 36.43 5.67
CA ILE A 30 10.25 36.59 4.44
C ILE A 30 9.29 36.95 3.31
N SER A 31 8.89 38.22 3.20
CA SER A 31 7.85 38.71 2.27
C SER A 31 7.93 38.20 0.83
N PRO A 32 9.09 38.10 0.15
CA PRO A 32 9.16 37.55 -1.20
C PRO A 32 8.82 36.05 -1.26
N VAL A 33 9.27 35.26 -0.28
CA VAL A 33 9.01 33.81 -0.19
C VAL A 33 7.51 33.56 0.07
N THR A 34 6.90 34.31 0.96
CA THR A 34 5.47 34.23 1.27
C THR A 34 4.61 34.45 0.04
N MET A 35 4.87 35.51 -0.73
CA MET A 35 4.11 35.77 -1.96
C MET A 35 4.30 34.66 -3.00
N ALA A 36 5.50 34.13 -3.12
CA ALA A 36 5.81 33.06 -4.04
C ALA A 36 5.11 31.75 -3.61
N TYR A 37 5.12 31.42 -2.32
CA TYR A 37 4.41 30.28 -1.75
C TYR A 37 2.90 30.34 -2.03
N HIS A 38 2.25 31.48 -1.75
CA HIS A 38 0.81 31.63 -2.00
C HIS A 38 0.45 31.51 -3.48
N ARG A 39 1.28 32.02 -4.39
CA ARG A 39 1.08 31.84 -5.84
C ARG A 39 1.21 30.39 -6.24
N LEU A 40 2.22 29.67 -5.74
CA LEU A 40 2.42 28.26 -6.03
C LEU A 40 1.25 27.43 -5.48
N LYS A 41 0.87 27.65 -4.22
CA LYS A 41 -0.28 26.99 -3.59
C LYS A 41 -1.57 27.16 -4.41
N ALA A 42 -1.84 28.35 -4.90
CA ALA A 42 -3.00 28.62 -5.75
C ALA A 42 -2.97 27.81 -7.06
N VAL A 43 -1.81 27.64 -7.67
CA VAL A 43 -1.66 26.87 -8.92
C VAL A 43 -1.74 25.36 -8.68
N LEU A 44 -1.22 24.85 -7.58
CA LEU A 44 -1.30 23.44 -7.21
C LEU A 44 -2.76 22.94 -7.11
N THR A 45 -3.68 23.83 -6.72
CA THR A 45 -5.09 23.49 -6.53
C THR A 45 -5.96 23.75 -7.77
N THR A 46 -5.50 24.56 -8.74
CA THR A 46 -6.35 25.03 -9.86
C THR A 46 -6.14 24.26 -11.16
N TYR A 47 -5.14 23.38 -11.22
CA TYR A 47 -4.73 22.78 -12.50
C TYR A 47 -5.85 22.02 -13.24
N ASP A 48 -6.76 21.38 -12.54
CA ASP A 48 -7.81 20.55 -13.15
C ASP A 48 -9.24 20.91 -12.69
N THR A 49 -9.46 22.10 -12.13
CA THR A 49 -10.82 22.51 -11.81
C THR A 49 -11.72 22.67 -13.05
N GLU A 50 -11.12 22.73 -14.25
CA GLU A 50 -11.86 22.72 -15.52
C GLU A 50 -12.23 21.30 -16.00
N ARG A 51 -11.62 20.26 -15.44
CA ARG A 51 -11.93 18.84 -15.70
C ARG A 51 -12.13 18.11 -14.38
N THR A 52 -13.32 17.60 -14.17
CA THR A 52 -13.59 16.68 -13.06
C THR A 52 -12.77 15.40 -13.31
N VAL A 53 -11.68 15.22 -12.58
CA VAL A 53 -10.92 13.96 -12.62
C VAL A 53 -11.57 13.00 -11.64
N PRO A 54 -12.09 11.85 -12.10
CA PRO A 54 -12.74 10.89 -11.22
C PRO A 54 -11.75 10.31 -10.18
N PHE A 55 -12.29 9.98 -9.01
CA PHE A 55 -11.60 9.30 -7.90
C PHE A 55 -10.49 10.09 -7.18
N LEU A 56 -10.47 11.42 -7.28
CA LEU A 56 -9.54 12.22 -6.47
C LEU A 56 -9.87 12.06 -4.98
N LEU A 57 -8.95 11.48 -4.23
CA LEU A 57 -9.13 11.24 -2.80
C LEU A 57 -8.91 12.52 -1.96
N PRO A 58 -9.66 12.69 -0.85
CA PRO A 58 -9.54 13.87 0.02
C PRO A 58 -8.12 14.13 0.53
N ALA A 59 -7.38 13.08 0.87
CA ALA A 59 -6.01 13.22 1.35
C ALA A 59 -5.07 13.82 0.29
N THR A 60 -5.15 13.37 -0.96
CA THR A 60 -4.36 13.93 -2.07
C THR A 60 -4.73 15.41 -2.32
N SER A 61 -6.02 15.72 -2.33
CA SER A 61 -6.50 17.11 -2.44
C SER A 61 -6.00 17.99 -1.31
N HIS A 62 -5.99 17.45 -0.07
CA HIS A 62 -5.46 18.16 1.09
C HIS A 62 -3.96 18.44 0.97
N ALA A 63 -3.15 17.46 0.56
CA ALA A 63 -1.71 17.61 0.36
C ALA A 63 -1.39 18.73 -0.66
N LEU A 64 -2.12 18.78 -1.76
CA LEU A 64 -1.95 19.83 -2.78
C LEU A 64 -2.43 21.21 -2.30
N SER A 65 -3.50 21.26 -1.49
CA SER A 65 -4.03 22.49 -0.93
C SER A 65 -3.21 23.05 0.24
N ASN A 66 -2.54 22.17 0.98
CA ASN A 66 -1.76 22.50 2.15
C ASN A 66 -0.39 21.81 2.10
N PRO A 67 0.49 22.20 1.15
CA PRO A 67 1.70 21.44 0.84
C PRO A 67 2.66 21.25 2.02
N LEU A 68 2.79 22.25 2.91
CA LEU A 68 3.65 22.13 4.10
C LEU A 68 3.12 21.15 5.15
N SER A 69 1.86 20.74 5.07
CA SER A 69 1.29 19.71 5.96
C SER A 69 1.53 18.27 5.47
N LEU A 70 2.21 18.07 4.33
CA LEU A 70 2.40 16.74 3.76
C LEU A 70 3.09 15.75 4.71
N PRO A 71 4.16 16.10 5.46
CA PRO A 71 4.76 15.15 6.41
C PRO A 71 3.78 14.73 7.52
N ALA A 72 3.04 15.67 8.10
CA ALA A 72 2.04 15.38 9.12
C ALA A 72 0.85 14.57 8.57
N LEU A 73 0.46 14.80 7.31
CA LEU A 73 -0.56 13.98 6.64
C LEU A 73 -0.06 12.55 6.40
N ALA A 74 1.16 12.39 5.87
CA ALA A 74 1.77 11.09 5.62
C ALA A 74 1.87 10.28 6.91
N ARG A 75 2.33 10.88 8.01
CA ARG A 75 2.33 10.26 9.32
C ARG A 75 0.94 9.79 9.74
N ARG A 76 -0.10 10.63 9.66
CA ARG A 76 -1.46 10.23 10.04
C ARG A 76 -2.05 9.10 9.19
N LEU A 77 -1.63 9.00 7.94
CA LEU A 77 -2.03 7.90 7.06
C LEU A 77 -1.34 6.57 7.42
N THR A 78 -0.21 6.64 8.11
CA THR A 78 0.55 5.48 8.57
C THR A 78 0.42 5.22 10.06
N ASP A 79 0.03 6.22 10.87
CA ASP A 79 -0.28 5.99 12.28
C ASP A 79 -1.52 5.10 12.37
N GLN A 80 -1.33 3.91 12.85
CA GLN A 80 -2.42 3.01 13.25
C GLN A 80 -3.20 3.67 14.38
N SER A 81 -4.47 3.33 14.56
CA SER A 81 -5.42 4.04 15.43
C SER A 81 -4.81 4.55 16.76
N ASP A 82 -5.27 5.71 17.24
CA ASP A 82 -4.74 6.42 18.42
C ASP A 82 -4.43 5.55 19.65
N ASP A 83 -5.06 4.38 19.78
CA ASP A 83 -4.85 3.41 20.87
C ASP A 83 -3.59 2.55 20.70
N LEU A 84 -3.15 2.26 19.46
CA LEU A 84 -1.98 1.42 19.19
C LEU A 84 -0.69 2.23 19.12
N THR A 85 -0.72 3.43 18.57
CA THR A 85 0.45 4.33 18.54
C THR A 85 0.95 4.73 19.94
N ALA A 86 0.06 4.92 20.89
CA ALA A 86 0.44 5.21 22.27
C ALA A 86 1.05 3.99 23.00
N ARG A 87 0.68 2.78 22.61
CA ARG A 87 1.21 1.53 23.19
C ARG A 87 2.52 1.07 22.52
N ASN A 88 2.72 1.39 21.25
CA ASN A 88 3.76 0.75 20.44
C ASN A 88 5.13 1.45 20.43
N ARG A 89 5.24 2.74 20.83
CA ARG A 89 6.54 3.41 20.88
C ARG A 89 7.49 2.89 21.96
N SER A 90 7.01 2.16 22.97
CA SER A 90 7.85 1.60 24.02
C SER A 90 7.81 0.08 24.16
N LYS A 91 6.86 -0.60 23.52
CA LYS A 91 6.76 -2.07 23.46
C LYS A 91 5.98 -2.43 22.20
N ILE A 92 6.62 -3.01 21.19
CA ILE A 92 5.93 -3.69 20.11
C ILE A 92 5.17 -4.86 20.75
N VAL A 93 3.87 -4.70 20.91
CA VAL A 93 2.97 -5.74 21.44
C VAL A 93 2.61 -6.66 20.28
N ASP A 94 2.52 -7.96 20.53
CA ASP A 94 2.00 -8.90 19.54
C ASP A 94 0.55 -8.48 19.20
N ILE A 95 0.34 -8.06 17.95
CA ILE A 95 -0.97 -7.64 17.43
C ILE A 95 -1.72 -8.89 16.97
N THR A 96 -3.00 -8.99 17.29
CA THR A 96 -3.80 -10.15 16.88
C THR A 96 -4.35 -9.99 15.46
N PRO A 97 -4.65 -11.10 14.74
CA PRO A 97 -5.29 -11.02 13.42
C PRO A 97 -6.59 -10.23 13.42
N GLU A 98 -7.38 -10.32 14.51
CA GLU A 98 -8.59 -9.52 14.68
C GLU A 98 -8.29 -8.02 14.70
N GLU A 99 -7.24 -7.62 15.38
CA GLU A 99 -6.81 -6.21 15.45
C GLU A 99 -6.36 -5.71 14.09
N VAL A 100 -5.52 -6.47 13.36
CA VAL A 100 -5.07 -6.12 12.01
C VAL A 100 -6.23 -5.87 11.06
N LEU A 101 -7.23 -6.76 11.04
CA LEU A 101 -8.41 -6.60 10.18
C LEU A 101 -9.31 -5.45 10.62
N ARG A 102 -9.48 -5.25 11.92
CA ARG A 102 -10.28 -4.13 12.46
C ARG A 102 -9.67 -2.78 12.07
N GLU A 103 -8.36 -2.66 12.11
CA GLU A 103 -7.65 -1.47 11.65
C GLU A 103 -7.81 -1.25 10.16
N PHE A 104 -7.60 -2.28 9.35
CA PHE A 104 -7.77 -2.21 7.91
C PHE A 104 -9.18 -1.74 7.54
N VAL A 105 -10.22 -2.30 8.16
CA VAL A 105 -11.62 -1.86 7.99
C VAL A 105 -11.79 -0.39 8.36
N SER A 106 -11.21 0.06 9.49
CA SER A 106 -11.32 1.46 9.95
C SER A 106 -10.63 2.45 9.01
N GLU A 107 -9.47 2.10 8.49
CA GLU A 107 -8.72 2.92 7.53
C GLU A 107 -9.44 3.04 6.20
N VAL A 108 -10.01 1.94 5.68
CA VAL A 108 -10.83 1.97 4.45
C VAL A 108 -12.03 2.91 4.63
N VAL A 109 -12.74 2.84 5.76
CA VAL A 109 -13.84 3.79 6.07
C VAL A 109 -13.35 5.23 6.02
N THR A 110 -12.21 5.49 6.63
CA THR A 110 -11.66 6.84 6.80
C THR A 110 -11.17 7.41 5.46
N ILE A 111 -10.34 6.66 4.74
CA ILE A 111 -9.70 7.12 3.50
C ILE A 111 -10.71 7.35 2.38
N PHE A 112 -11.69 6.46 2.25
CA PHE A 112 -12.76 6.62 1.25
C PHE A 112 -13.94 7.46 1.75
N SER A 113 -13.86 8.00 2.97
CA SER A 113 -14.93 8.81 3.59
C SER A 113 -16.30 8.11 3.52
N LEU A 114 -16.35 6.81 3.82
CA LEU A 114 -17.58 6.03 3.72
C LEU A 114 -18.55 6.36 4.84
N GLU A 115 -19.80 6.65 4.48
CA GLU A 115 -20.89 6.83 5.44
C GLU A 115 -21.38 5.46 5.94
N LEU A 116 -20.70 4.90 6.92
CA LEU A 116 -21.02 3.62 7.54
C LEU A 116 -21.18 3.76 9.05
N ASP A 117 -22.21 3.11 9.60
CA ASP A 117 -22.36 2.98 11.04
C ASP A 117 -21.31 1.98 11.58
N ARG A 118 -20.33 2.51 12.31
CA ARG A 118 -19.25 1.70 12.92
C ARG A 118 -19.81 0.62 13.86
N LYS A 119 -20.94 0.86 14.54
CA LYS A 119 -21.57 -0.15 15.40
C LYS A 119 -22.02 -1.35 14.59
N ASN A 120 -22.66 -1.10 13.44
CA ASN A 120 -23.06 -2.18 12.53
C ASN A 120 -21.87 -2.98 11.99
N LEU A 121 -20.74 -2.34 11.70
CA LEU A 121 -19.53 -3.05 11.28
C LEU A 121 -18.98 -3.95 12.40
N ILE A 122 -18.92 -3.45 13.63
CA ILE A 122 -18.51 -4.23 14.80
C ILE A 122 -19.46 -5.41 15.06
N GLU A 123 -20.77 -5.23 14.89
CA GLU A 123 -21.74 -6.34 15.02
C GLU A 123 -21.54 -7.40 13.94
N LEU A 124 -21.27 -6.99 12.70
CA LEU A 124 -20.98 -7.91 11.59
C LEU A 124 -19.69 -8.71 11.81
N SER A 125 -18.68 -8.11 12.47
CA SER A 125 -17.39 -8.75 12.74
C SER A 125 -17.39 -9.68 13.97
N ARG A 126 -18.50 -9.87 14.66
CA ARG A 126 -18.59 -10.78 15.81
C ARG A 126 -18.82 -12.23 15.39
N PHE A 127 -18.11 -13.12 16.03
CA PHE A 127 -18.40 -14.54 16.03
C PHE A 127 -18.86 -14.93 17.44
N GLU A 128 -20.14 -15.28 17.56
CA GLU A 128 -20.71 -15.63 18.86
C GLU A 128 -20.71 -17.15 19.02
N VAL A 129 -19.78 -17.66 19.81
CA VAL A 129 -19.69 -19.08 20.17
C VAL A 129 -19.44 -19.21 21.66
N GLU A 130 -20.28 -20.00 22.34
CA GLU A 130 -20.07 -20.39 23.73
C GLU A 130 -19.39 -21.77 23.80
N GLY A 131 -18.05 -21.80 23.69
CA GLY A 131 -17.23 -23.00 23.84
C GLY A 131 -17.18 -23.91 22.59
N PRO A 132 -16.52 -25.09 22.71
CA PRO A 132 -16.30 -25.98 21.57
C PRO A 132 -17.61 -26.54 21.05
N LEU A 133 -17.76 -26.55 19.71
CA LEU A 133 -18.92 -27.08 19.01
C LEU A 133 -18.53 -28.35 18.23
N PRO A 134 -19.49 -29.27 17.94
CA PRO A 134 -19.26 -30.30 16.94
C PRO A 134 -18.86 -29.71 15.60
N MET A 135 -17.89 -30.31 14.90
CA MET A 135 -17.33 -29.80 13.63
C MET A 135 -18.43 -29.47 12.60
N GLU A 136 -19.45 -30.32 12.46
CA GLU A 136 -20.55 -30.08 11.52
C GLU A 136 -21.32 -28.79 11.80
N LEU A 137 -21.57 -28.51 13.09
CA LEU A 137 -22.26 -27.27 13.48
C LEU A 137 -21.40 -26.04 13.29
N LEU A 138 -20.10 -26.14 13.58
CA LEU A 138 -19.15 -25.06 13.33
C LEU A 138 -19.02 -24.75 11.82
N MET A 139 -18.98 -25.79 10.98
CA MET A 139 -19.04 -25.66 9.53
C MET A 139 -20.32 -24.96 9.04
N ASP A 140 -21.48 -25.28 9.62
CA ASP A 140 -22.74 -24.61 9.26
C ASP A 140 -22.68 -23.10 9.57
N GLN A 141 -22.08 -22.72 10.69
CA GLN A 141 -21.89 -21.31 11.04
C GLN A 141 -20.92 -20.60 10.07
N MET A 142 -19.80 -21.25 9.71
CA MET A 142 -18.87 -20.72 8.72
C MET A 142 -19.53 -20.55 7.34
N VAL A 143 -20.32 -21.53 6.89
CA VAL A 143 -21.12 -21.42 5.66
C VAL A 143 -22.03 -20.19 5.71
N ALA A 144 -22.72 -19.97 6.82
CA ALA A 144 -23.61 -18.82 6.98
C ALA A 144 -22.86 -17.49 6.84
N LYS A 145 -21.66 -17.37 7.43
CA LYS A 145 -20.81 -16.17 7.31
C LYS A 145 -20.33 -15.95 5.87
N ILE A 146 -19.84 -16.99 5.18
CA ILE A 146 -19.37 -16.88 3.80
C ILE A 146 -20.53 -16.53 2.85
N VAL A 147 -21.72 -17.11 3.03
CA VAL A 147 -22.93 -16.76 2.27
C VAL A 147 -23.34 -15.31 2.51
N ALA A 148 -23.31 -14.85 3.77
CA ALA A 148 -23.62 -13.46 4.11
C ALA A 148 -22.61 -12.47 3.50
N ALA A 149 -21.31 -12.78 3.51
CA ALA A 149 -20.30 -11.99 2.86
C ALA A 149 -20.50 -11.94 1.32
N GLY A 150 -20.77 -13.11 0.72
CA GLY A 150 -21.07 -13.21 -0.71
C GLY A 150 -22.31 -12.41 -1.13
N PHE A 151 -23.33 -12.32 -0.26
CA PHE A 151 -24.48 -11.43 -0.45
C PHE A 151 -24.03 -9.94 -0.55
N TRP A 152 -23.19 -9.49 0.38
CA TRP A 152 -22.69 -8.11 0.35
C TRP A 152 -21.81 -7.82 -0.86
N VAL A 153 -21.00 -8.77 -1.30
CA VAL A 153 -20.25 -8.64 -2.56
C VAL A 153 -21.21 -8.49 -3.75
N LYS A 154 -22.26 -9.30 -3.82
CA LYS A 154 -23.27 -9.18 -4.87
C LYS A 154 -23.95 -7.81 -4.86
N GLU A 155 -24.31 -7.31 -3.68
CA GLU A 155 -24.90 -5.98 -3.52
C GLU A 155 -23.94 -4.86 -3.94
N ALA A 156 -22.62 -5.03 -3.74
CA ALA A 156 -21.62 -4.06 -4.19
C ALA A 156 -21.63 -3.85 -5.71
N PHE A 157 -22.01 -4.87 -6.47
CA PHE A 157 -22.07 -4.84 -7.95
C PHE A 157 -23.51 -4.74 -8.48
N SER A 158 -24.50 -4.45 -7.64
CA SER A 158 -25.92 -4.46 -8.06
C SER A 158 -26.27 -3.40 -9.11
N ASP A 159 -25.52 -2.30 -9.18
CA ASP A 159 -25.72 -1.23 -10.16
C ASP A 159 -24.94 -1.46 -11.48
N VAL A 160 -24.08 -2.50 -11.51
CA VAL A 160 -23.38 -2.93 -12.73
C VAL A 160 -24.23 -3.99 -13.44
N SER A 161 -24.67 -3.71 -14.68
CA SER A 161 -25.50 -4.66 -15.41
C SER A 161 -24.74 -5.97 -15.70
N PRO A 162 -25.45 -7.10 -15.92
CA PRO A 162 -24.79 -8.37 -16.29
C PRO A 162 -23.93 -8.24 -17.56
N GLU A 163 -24.38 -7.44 -18.54
CA GLU A 163 -23.65 -7.20 -19.77
C GLU A 163 -22.38 -6.38 -19.54
N GLU A 164 -22.46 -5.33 -18.72
CA GLU A 164 -21.29 -4.54 -18.33
C GLU A 164 -20.28 -5.40 -17.56
N LYS A 165 -20.74 -6.20 -16.58
CA LYS A 165 -19.89 -7.11 -15.81
C LYS A 165 -19.19 -8.13 -16.73
N ALA A 166 -19.93 -8.76 -17.63
CA ALA A 166 -19.36 -9.68 -18.62
C ALA A 166 -18.35 -8.99 -19.55
N GLY A 167 -18.65 -7.74 -19.95
CA GLY A 167 -17.74 -6.90 -20.73
C GLY A 167 -16.44 -6.62 -19.99
N LEU A 168 -16.51 -6.22 -18.72
CA LEU A 168 -15.37 -5.98 -17.85
C LEU A 168 -14.51 -7.23 -17.68
N LEU A 169 -15.12 -8.36 -17.33
CA LEU A 169 -14.42 -9.63 -17.13
C LEU A 169 -13.68 -10.09 -18.40
N LYS A 170 -14.26 -9.84 -19.59
CA LYS A 170 -13.61 -10.11 -20.86
C LYS A 170 -12.46 -9.16 -21.18
N LEU A 171 -12.68 -7.86 -20.90
CA LEU A 171 -11.73 -6.81 -21.19
C LEU A 171 -10.48 -6.93 -20.31
N PHE A 172 -10.70 -7.34 -19.08
CA PHE A 172 -9.84 -7.12 -17.95
C PHE A 172 -8.43 -7.73 -18.09
N PRO A 173 -8.25 -9.03 -18.39
CA PRO A 173 -6.90 -9.62 -18.43
C PRO A 173 -5.98 -8.94 -19.44
N ARG A 174 -6.55 -8.49 -20.59
CA ARG A 174 -5.80 -7.78 -21.63
C ARG A 174 -5.40 -6.37 -21.21
N VAL A 175 -6.37 -5.61 -20.69
CA VAL A 175 -6.13 -4.21 -20.28
C VAL A 175 -5.19 -4.16 -19.10
N LEU A 176 -5.33 -5.09 -18.18
CA LEU A 176 -4.43 -5.17 -17.04
C LEU A 176 -3.01 -5.50 -17.47
N ASP A 177 -2.84 -6.47 -18.36
CA ASP A 177 -1.52 -6.81 -18.90
C ASP A 177 -0.90 -5.60 -19.63
N ASP A 178 -1.64 -4.93 -20.51
CA ASP A 178 -1.19 -3.71 -21.18
C ASP A 178 -0.84 -2.59 -20.20
N PHE A 179 -1.67 -2.37 -19.17
CA PHE A 179 -1.42 -1.33 -18.17
C PHE A 179 -0.24 -1.70 -17.25
N LEU A 180 -0.26 -2.89 -16.65
CA LEU A 180 0.78 -3.31 -15.70
C LEU A 180 2.15 -3.43 -16.37
N THR A 181 2.21 -3.84 -17.63
CA THR A 181 3.48 -4.02 -18.34
C THR A 181 3.95 -2.75 -19.05
N ASN A 182 3.07 -1.99 -19.69
CA ASN A 182 3.41 -0.92 -20.64
C ASN A 182 3.00 0.49 -20.19
N ASP A 183 2.37 0.66 -19.02
CA ASP A 183 1.78 1.94 -18.55
C ASP A 183 0.77 2.53 -19.53
N ASN A 184 0.12 1.70 -20.31
CA ASN A 184 -0.75 2.16 -21.38
C ASN A 184 -2.18 1.64 -21.16
N ILE A 185 -3.12 2.55 -21.18
CA ILE A 185 -4.55 2.24 -21.22
C ILE A 185 -5.18 3.07 -22.33
N SER A 186 -5.94 2.44 -23.21
CA SER A 186 -6.63 3.19 -24.26
C SER A 186 -7.77 4.04 -23.68
N ASP A 187 -8.07 5.19 -24.30
CA ASP A 187 -9.18 6.08 -23.87
C ASP A 187 -10.50 5.31 -23.75
N ARG A 188 -10.76 4.38 -24.65
CA ARG A 188 -11.96 3.54 -24.65
C ARG A 188 -11.99 2.61 -23.45
N ASP A 189 -10.90 1.90 -23.20
CA ASP A 189 -10.81 0.91 -22.12
C ASP A 189 -10.85 1.61 -20.76
N ALA A 190 -10.13 2.73 -20.63
CA ALA A 190 -10.21 3.58 -19.43
C ALA A 190 -11.64 4.05 -19.15
N SER A 191 -12.35 4.53 -20.17
CA SER A 191 -13.74 4.99 -20.02
C SER A 191 -14.68 3.88 -19.56
N VAL A 192 -14.53 2.65 -20.07
CA VAL A 192 -15.36 1.49 -19.65
C VAL A 192 -15.06 1.13 -18.19
N ILE A 193 -13.79 1.06 -17.82
CA ILE A 193 -13.37 0.71 -16.45
C ILE A 193 -13.86 1.76 -15.46
N ILE A 194 -13.66 3.05 -15.76
CA ILE A 194 -14.06 4.17 -14.90
C ILE A 194 -15.58 4.20 -14.69
N ALA A 195 -16.34 4.13 -15.78
CA ALA A 195 -17.82 4.14 -15.71
C ALA A 195 -18.39 2.95 -14.91
N SER A 196 -17.69 1.82 -14.92
CA SER A 196 -18.07 0.67 -14.09
C SER A 196 -17.64 0.84 -12.64
N ALA A 197 -16.45 1.39 -12.39
CA ALA A 197 -15.94 1.65 -11.05
C ALA A 197 -16.83 2.64 -10.27
N GLU A 198 -17.39 3.65 -10.94
CA GLU A 198 -18.33 4.60 -10.34
C GLU A 198 -19.64 3.98 -9.83
N LYS A 199 -19.99 2.78 -10.35
CA LYS A 199 -21.18 2.03 -9.94
C LYS A 199 -20.93 1.07 -8.77
N ILE A 200 -19.66 0.76 -8.47
CA ILE A 200 -19.31 -0.21 -7.43
C ILE A 200 -19.41 0.45 -6.06
N ARG A 201 -20.16 -0.19 -5.18
CA ARG A 201 -20.43 0.30 -3.82
C ARG A 201 -19.39 -0.26 -2.84
N MET A 202 -18.30 0.47 -2.66
CA MET A 202 -17.21 0.11 -1.72
C MET A 202 -17.72 -0.22 -0.30
N ALA A 203 -18.73 0.52 0.17
CA ALA A 203 -19.35 0.28 1.48
C ALA A 203 -19.94 -1.13 1.64
N HIS A 204 -20.41 -1.76 0.56
CA HIS A 204 -20.91 -3.13 0.61
C HIS A 204 -19.78 -4.15 0.60
N LEU A 205 -18.71 -3.93 -0.17
CA LEU A 205 -17.50 -4.76 -0.08
C LEU A 205 -16.96 -4.77 1.36
N LEU A 206 -16.92 -3.60 1.99
CA LEU A 206 -16.44 -3.47 3.37
C LEU A 206 -17.35 -4.18 4.39
N ARG A 207 -18.68 -4.18 4.20
CA ARG A 207 -19.58 -5.01 5.02
C ARG A 207 -19.31 -6.49 4.83
N GLY A 208 -19.05 -6.94 3.60
CA GLY A 208 -18.65 -8.31 3.34
C GLY A 208 -17.35 -8.69 4.05
N LEU A 209 -16.34 -7.82 3.99
CA LEU A 209 -15.09 -7.99 4.71
C LEU A 209 -15.31 -8.06 6.24
N ALA A 210 -16.12 -7.17 6.81
CA ALA A 210 -16.47 -7.17 8.22
C ALA A 210 -17.17 -8.47 8.65
N VAL A 211 -18.01 -9.06 7.81
CA VAL A 211 -18.59 -10.38 8.07
C VAL A 211 -17.51 -11.46 8.12
N LEU A 212 -16.58 -11.47 7.16
CA LEU A 212 -15.52 -12.47 7.11
C LEU A 212 -14.50 -12.29 8.24
N SER A 213 -14.25 -11.06 8.69
CA SER A 213 -13.31 -10.80 9.79
C SER A 213 -13.74 -11.49 11.09
N SER A 214 -15.02 -11.85 11.24
CA SER A 214 -15.48 -12.66 12.37
C SER A 214 -14.84 -14.04 12.47
N LEU A 215 -14.35 -14.59 11.34
CA LEU A 215 -13.64 -15.87 11.29
C LEU A 215 -12.14 -15.74 11.65
N PHE A 216 -11.68 -14.53 11.91
CA PHE A 216 -10.32 -14.23 12.36
C PHE A 216 -10.29 -13.72 13.81
N SER A 217 -11.44 -13.75 14.50
CA SER A 217 -11.51 -13.37 15.91
C SER A 217 -10.79 -14.38 16.79
N ASP A 218 -10.18 -13.91 17.87
CA ASP A 218 -9.47 -14.75 18.83
C ASP A 218 -10.37 -15.88 19.37
N ASP A 219 -11.65 -15.59 19.60
CA ASP A 219 -12.64 -16.58 20.04
C ASP A 219 -12.87 -17.67 18.99
N PHE A 220 -13.01 -17.31 17.71
CA PHE A 220 -13.18 -18.29 16.64
C PHE A 220 -11.93 -19.15 16.46
N LEU A 221 -10.74 -18.51 16.41
CA LEU A 221 -9.48 -19.23 16.24
C LEU A 221 -9.22 -20.22 17.37
N ALA A 222 -9.55 -19.86 18.60
CA ALA A 222 -9.47 -20.78 19.74
C ALA A 222 -10.45 -21.97 19.61
N VAL A 223 -11.70 -21.69 19.23
CA VAL A 223 -12.74 -22.72 19.09
C VAL A 223 -12.42 -23.70 17.96
N ILE A 224 -11.97 -23.21 16.78
CA ILE A 224 -11.64 -24.12 15.66
C ILE A 224 -10.43 -25.00 15.95
N ARG A 225 -9.39 -24.47 16.62
CA ARG A 225 -8.25 -25.28 17.08
C ARG A 225 -8.67 -26.40 18.03
N GLN A 226 -9.51 -26.08 19.02
CA GLN A 226 -9.98 -27.07 19.97
C GLN A 226 -10.89 -28.10 19.30
N THR A 227 -11.91 -27.65 18.56
CA THR A 227 -12.83 -28.53 17.82
C THR A 227 -12.08 -29.47 16.87
N GLY A 228 -11.09 -28.92 16.12
CA GLY A 228 -10.27 -29.70 15.22
C GLY A 228 -9.45 -30.77 15.93
N SER A 229 -8.85 -30.45 17.09
CA SER A 229 -8.08 -31.40 17.88
C SER A 229 -8.95 -32.56 18.42
N ASP A 230 -10.22 -32.32 18.65
CA ASP A 230 -11.18 -33.30 19.15
C ASP A 230 -11.91 -34.09 18.02
N THR A 231 -11.75 -33.67 16.77
CA THR A 231 -12.44 -34.23 15.60
C THR A 231 -11.62 -35.35 14.97
N PRO A 232 -12.19 -36.56 14.76
CA PRO A 232 -11.50 -37.64 14.08
C PRO A 232 -11.37 -37.34 12.57
N MET A 233 -10.27 -37.80 11.97
CA MET A 233 -10.07 -37.75 10.51
C MET A 233 -11.16 -38.49 9.76
N ILE A 234 -11.58 -37.96 8.63
CA ILE A 234 -12.55 -38.60 7.75
C ILE A 234 -11.87 -39.51 6.73
N GLN A 235 -12.61 -40.51 6.28
CA GLN A 235 -12.29 -41.24 5.04
C GLN A 235 -12.96 -40.49 3.90
N TRP A 236 -12.25 -40.20 2.84
CA TRP A 236 -12.76 -39.40 1.73
C TRP A 236 -12.47 -40.02 0.36
N ASP A 237 -13.27 -39.63 -0.62
CA ASP A 237 -13.22 -40.16 -1.99
C ASP A 237 -12.17 -39.43 -2.83
N HIS A 238 -11.04 -40.06 -3.05
CA HIS A 238 -9.93 -39.53 -3.85
C HIS A 238 -10.28 -39.31 -5.34
N GLU A 239 -11.25 -40.08 -5.88
CA GLU A 239 -11.67 -39.88 -7.29
C GLU A 239 -12.56 -38.63 -7.43
N LYS A 240 -13.35 -38.34 -6.40
CA LYS A 240 -14.20 -37.14 -6.34
C LYS A 240 -13.39 -35.86 -6.10
N TYR A 241 -12.26 -35.95 -5.41
CA TYR A 241 -11.42 -34.81 -5.04
C TYR A 241 -9.95 -35.04 -5.48
N PRO A 242 -9.68 -35.14 -6.80
CA PRO A 242 -8.37 -35.60 -7.29
C PRO A 242 -7.19 -34.64 -7.01
N GLY A 243 -7.48 -33.39 -6.69
CA GLY A 243 -6.46 -32.37 -6.36
C GLY A 243 -6.07 -32.35 -4.88
N LEU A 244 -6.74 -33.14 -4.04
CA LEU A 244 -6.46 -33.18 -2.60
C LEU A 244 -5.55 -34.36 -2.26
N LYS A 245 -4.62 -34.14 -1.30
CA LYS A 245 -3.80 -35.21 -0.69
C LYS A 245 -3.63 -34.88 0.79
N GLY A 246 -3.35 -35.92 1.58
CA GLY A 246 -3.17 -35.77 3.03
C GLY A 246 -4.38 -36.22 3.82
N ARG A 247 -4.59 -35.63 4.96
CA ARG A 247 -5.60 -36.04 5.94
C ARG A 247 -6.52 -34.88 6.26
N PHE A 248 -7.82 -35.11 6.24
CA PHE A 248 -8.82 -34.07 6.44
C PHE A 248 -9.76 -34.43 7.60
N LEU A 249 -10.17 -33.41 8.32
CA LEU A 249 -11.21 -33.47 9.34
C LEU A 249 -12.58 -33.19 8.71
N ALA A 250 -12.63 -32.39 7.64
CA ALA A 250 -13.85 -32.16 6.88
C ALA A 250 -13.57 -31.80 5.41
N ILE A 251 -14.40 -32.34 4.51
CA ILE A 251 -14.48 -31.95 3.10
C ILE A 251 -15.96 -31.76 2.78
N ARG A 252 -16.40 -30.56 2.47
CA ARG A 252 -17.81 -30.27 2.27
C ARG A 252 -18.04 -29.35 1.08
N GLN A 253 -18.77 -29.83 0.07
CA GLN A 253 -19.31 -28.97 -0.98
C GLN A 253 -20.56 -28.26 -0.48
N THR A 254 -20.58 -26.94 -0.58
CA THR A 254 -21.65 -26.08 -0.08
C THR A 254 -22.16 -25.14 -1.17
N PRO A 255 -23.29 -24.45 -1.00
CA PRO A 255 -23.69 -23.36 -1.89
C PRO A 255 -22.69 -22.21 -1.96
N ALA A 256 -21.84 -22.05 -0.94
CA ALA A 256 -20.79 -21.03 -0.87
C ALA A 256 -19.46 -21.51 -1.50
N GLY A 257 -19.35 -22.77 -1.93
CA GLY A 257 -18.15 -23.36 -2.51
C GLY A 257 -17.64 -24.58 -1.74
N LEU A 258 -16.48 -25.07 -2.13
CA LEU A 258 -15.79 -26.15 -1.43
C LEU A 258 -15.19 -25.61 -0.13
N MET A 259 -15.36 -26.34 0.95
CA MET A 259 -14.78 -26.06 2.25
C MET A 259 -13.97 -27.25 2.71
N LEU A 260 -12.75 -26.99 3.18
CA LEU A 260 -11.76 -27.99 3.57
C LEU A 260 -11.25 -27.68 4.97
N ILE A 261 -11.11 -28.71 5.80
CA ILE A 261 -10.42 -28.59 7.08
C ILE A 261 -9.36 -29.69 7.13
N GLY A 262 -8.09 -29.31 7.08
CA GLY A 262 -6.92 -30.17 7.21
C GLY A 262 -6.62 -30.53 8.66
N ASP A 263 -5.81 -31.56 8.86
CA ASP A 263 -5.30 -31.93 10.19
C ASP A 263 -3.93 -31.26 10.44
N LYS A 264 -3.16 -31.74 11.40
CA LYS A 264 -1.81 -31.23 11.72
C LYS A 264 -0.69 -31.88 10.91
N GLY A 265 -0.95 -32.50 9.83
CA GLY A 265 0.05 -33.15 9.02
C GLY A 265 0.06 -32.60 7.60
N PRO A 266 1.09 -32.85 6.81
CA PRO A 266 1.23 -32.23 5.50
C PRO A 266 0.10 -32.59 4.55
N ASN A 267 -0.52 -31.56 3.97
CA ASN A 267 -1.64 -31.65 3.04
C ASN A 267 -1.29 -31.04 1.67
N VAL A 268 -2.06 -31.37 0.65
CA VAL A 268 -2.00 -30.71 -0.66
C VAL A 268 -3.40 -30.22 -1.02
N TYR A 269 -3.52 -28.95 -1.27
CA TYR A 269 -4.73 -28.23 -1.65
C TYR A 269 -4.67 -27.83 -3.14
N GLY A 270 -4.99 -28.77 -4.03
CA GLY A 270 -4.97 -28.55 -5.49
C GLY A 270 -6.34 -28.29 -6.12
N MET A 271 -7.38 -28.08 -5.31
CA MET A 271 -8.74 -27.73 -5.78
C MET A 271 -9.12 -26.36 -5.25
N ASP A 272 -9.71 -25.51 -6.11
CA ASP A 272 -10.20 -24.21 -5.70
C ASP A 272 -11.28 -24.33 -4.63
N ALA A 273 -11.14 -23.58 -3.55
CA ALA A 273 -12.00 -23.62 -2.38
C ALA A 273 -12.39 -22.21 -1.93
N SER A 274 -13.55 -22.10 -1.30
CA SER A 274 -14.01 -20.85 -0.66
C SER A 274 -13.51 -20.72 0.76
N LEU A 275 -13.20 -21.83 1.42
CA LEU A 275 -12.57 -21.84 2.73
C LEU A 275 -11.63 -23.04 2.85
N ILE A 276 -10.44 -22.78 3.33
CA ILE A 276 -9.51 -23.78 3.81
C ILE A 276 -9.12 -23.37 5.23
N ILE A 277 -9.17 -24.32 6.17
CA ILE A 277 -8.55 -24.18 7.48
C ILE A 277 -7.59 -25.35 7.62
N ASP A 278 -6.32 -25.09 7.83
CA ASP A 278 -5.33 -26.10 8.19
C ASP A 278 -4.90 -25.91 9.65
N LEU A 279 -4.74 -27.03 10.35
CA LEU A 279 -4.34 -27.02 11.75
C LEU A 279 -2.82 -27.11 11.94
N GLY A 280 -2.06 -27.20 10.86
CA GLY A 280 -0.61 -27.23 10.81
C GLY A 280 -0.03 -28.36 9.98
N GLY A 281 1.23 -28.26 9.66
CA GLY A 281 1.96 -29.18 8.79
C GLY A 281 2.67 -28.39 7.70
N ASP A 282 3.62 -28.96 7.01
CA ASP A 282 4.26 -28.30 5.86
C ASP A 282 3.39 -28.53 4.62
N ASP A 283 2.56 -27.57 4.27
CA ASP A 283 1.46 -27.71 3.33
C ASP A 283 1.74 -27.16 1.92
N LEU A 284 0.98 -27.61 0.95
CA LEU A 284 1.14 -27.18 -0.43
C LEU A 284 -0.19 -26.71 -1.02
N TYR A 285 -0.35 -25.42 -1.18
CA TYR A 285 -1.48 -24.76 -1.78
C TYR A 285 -1.23 -24.49 -3.28
N LEU A 286 -1.89 -25.27 -4.16
CA LEU A 286 -1.79 -25.17 -5.63
C LEU A 286 -3.07 -24.64 -6.27
N ASN A 287 -3.96 -24.09 -5.47
CA ASN A 287 -5.28 -23.63 -5.85
C ASN A 287 -5.39 -22.09 -5.84
N ASN A 288 -6.60 -21.56 -5.72
CA ASN A 288 -6.85 -20.12 -5.59
C ASN A 288 -6.29 -19.50 -4.28
N ALA A 289 -5.92 -20.30 -3.29
CA ALA A 289 -5.30 -19.87 -2.03
C ALA A 289 -5.88 -18.56 -1.47
N GLY A 290 -7.06 -18.64 -0.88
CA GLY A 290 -7.71 -17.48 -0.25
C GLY A 290 -8.25 -16.42 -1.22
N ALA A 291 -8.29 -16.66 -2.53
CA ALA A 291 -8.89 -15.76 -3.52
C ALA A 291 -10.29 -16.23 -3.97
N PRO A 292 -11.14 -15.34 -4.54
CA PRO A 292 -12.38 -15.73 -5.19
C PRO A 292 -12.18 -16.82 -6.24
N VAL A 293 -13.15 -17.70 -6.40
CA VAL A 293 -13.13 -18.76 -7.41
C VAL A 293 -13.75 -18.25 -8.71
N PHE A 294 -12.99 -18.26 -9.80
CA PHE A 294 -13.46 -17.84 -11.11
C PHE A 294 -12.94 -18.72 -12.25
N GLU A 295 -13.61 -18.67 -13.38
CA GLU A 295 -13.26 -19.46 -14.55
C GLU A 295 -12.61 -18.56 -15.63
N ILE A 296 -11.51 -19.06 -16.20
CA ILE A 296 -10.82 -18.39 -17.32
C ILE A 296 -11.00 -19.24 -18.59
N HIS A 297 -11.55 -18.62 -19.63
CA HIS A 297 -11.64 -19.17 -20.98
C HIS A 297 -10.92 -18.25 -21.99
N GLU A 298 -10.02 -18.78 -22.79
CA GLU A 298 -9.32 -18.04 -23.86
C GLU A 298 -8.74 -16.67 -23.40
N ARG A 299 -8.11 -16.62 -22.23
CA ARG A 299 -7.58 -15.40 -21.58
C ARG A 299 -8.66 -14.38 -21.15
N ALA A 300 -9.90 -14.79 -20.99
CA ALA A 300 -10.95 -13.96 -20.44
C ALA A 300 -11.57 -14.63 -19.21
N VAL A 301 -11.92 -13.85 -18.20
CA VAL A 301 -12.70 -14.35 -17.08
C VAL A 301 -14.14 -14.49 -17.55
N SER A 302 -14.70 -15.70 -17.48
CA SER A 302 -16.06 -15.98 -17.93
C SER A 302 -17.09 -15.80 -16.82
N GLU A 303 -16.75 -16.17 -15.60
CA GLU A 303 -17.63 -16.13 -14.43
C GLU A 303 -16.85 -16.03 -13.13
N ILE A 304 -17.40 -15.29 -12.16
CA ILE A 304 -17.01 -15.38 -10.74
C ILE A 304 -17.98 -16.35 -10.09
N ARG A 305 -17.51 -17.55 -9.80
CA ARG A 305 -18.35 -18.63 -9.26
C ARG A 305 -18.62 -18.43 -7.76
N TYR A 306 -17.56 -18.15 -7.00
CA TYR A 306 -17.63 -17.84 -5.58
C TYR A 306 -16.84 -16.58 -5.30
N PRO A 307 -17.50 -15.49 -4.82
CA PRO A 307 -16.86 -14.16 -4.72
C PRO A 307 -16.03 -13.99 -3.45
N THR A 308 -15.84 -15.04 -2.68
CA THR A 308 -15.07 -15.03 -1.44
C THR A 308 -14.12 -16.21 -1.40
N GLY A 309 -12.90 -15.98 -0.92
CA GLY A 309 -11.92 -17.03 -0.66
C GLY A 309 -11.19 -16.75 0.65
N LEU A 310 -11.04 -17.77 1.50
CA LEU A 310 -10.34 -17.68 2.78
C LEU A 310 -9.41 -18.86 2.97
N VAL A 311 -8.23 -18.60 3.52
CA VAL A 311 -7.34 -19.59 4.13
C VAL A 311 -7.01 -19.15 5.55
N ILE A 312 -7.02 -20.09 6.48
CA ILE A 312 -6.48 -19.93 7.83
C ILE A 312 -5.53 -21.11 8.02
N ASP A 313 -4.25 -20.83 8.11
CA ASP A 313 -3.22 -21.78 8.47
C ASP A 313 -2.68 -21.50 9.87
N PHE A 314 -2.41 -22.54 10.63
CA PHE A 314 -2.00 -22.34 12.01
C PHE A 314 -0.52 -22.61 12.28
N GLU A 315 0.14 -23.49 11.54
CA GLU A 315 1.54 -23.88 11.82
C GLU A 315 2.11 -24.64 10.60
N GLY A 316 3.30 -24.33 10.14
CA GLY A 316 3.99 -25.12 9.11
C GLY A 316 4.90 -24.25 8.24
N ASP A 317 5.84 -24.87 7.54
CA ASP A 317 6.60 -24.16 6.49
C ASP A 317 5.86 -24.38 5.16
N ASP A 318 4.99 -23.45 4.80
CA ASP A 318 3.98 -23.63 3.78
C ASP A 318 4.36 -23.08 2.41
N ARG A 319 3.70 -23.58 1.39
CA ARG A 319 3.97 -23.13 0.02
C ARG A 319 2.67 -22.81 -0.72
N TYR A 320 2.41 -21.53 -0.91
CA TYR A 320 1.29 -21.00 -1.66
C TYR A 320 1.73 -20.71 -3.10
N ILE A 321 1.55 -21.66 -4.01
CA ILE A 321 2.08 -21.58 -5.38
C ILE A 321 0.96 -21.55 -6.40
N ASN A 322 0.68 -20.37 -6.93
CA ASN A 322 -0.22 -20.22 -8.05
C ASN A 322 0.19 -19.03 -8.94
N PRO A 323 1.01 -19.27 -9.98
CA PRO A 323 1.48 -18.21 -10.87
C PRO A 323 0.39 -17.67 -11.82
N LYS A 324 -0.86 -18.09 -11.63
CA LYS A 324 -1.99 -17.54 -12.38
C LYS A 324 -2.34 -16.15 -11.87
N PHE A 325 -3.11 -15.47 -12.69
CA PHE A 325 -3.69 -14.18 -12.38
C PHE A 325 -4.65 -14.23 -11.18
N ALA A 326 -4.58 -13.23 -10.29
CA ALA A 326 -5.50 -12.99 -9.19
C ALA A 326 -5.70 -14.20 -8.25
N ALA A 327 -4.61 -14.81 -7.84
CA ALA A 327 -4.58 -15.86 -6.82
C ALA A 327 -3.92 -15.32 -5.53
N VAL A 328 -3.76 -16.18 -4.53
CA VAL A 328 -3.07 -15.90 -3.27
C VAL A 328 -3.57 -14.60 -2.59
N ALA A 329 -4.63 -14.72 -1.82
CA ALA A 329 -5.29 -13.63 -1.10
C ALA A 329 -5.73 -12.43 -1.98
N SER A 330 -6.04 -12.67 -3.25
CA SER A 330 -6.48 -11.59 -4.16
C SER A 330 -7.97 -11.31 -4.03
N GLY A 331 -8.33 -10.03 -3.88
CA GLY A 331 -9.71 -9.54 -3.93
C GLY A 331 -10.14 -9.17 -5.36
N PHE A 332 -10.18 -10.12 -6.29
CA PHE A 332 -10.59 -9.87 -7.67
C PHE A 332 -12.12 -9.99 -7.81
N PHE A 333 -12.81 -8.85 -8.01
CA PHE A 333 -14.27 -8.77 -8.03
C PHE A 333 -14.93 -9.45 -6.82
N GLY A 334 -14.27 -9.41 -5.67
CA GLY A 334 -14.70 -10.11 -4.47
C GLY A 334 -13.76 -9.87 -3.28
N LEU A 335 -13.76 -10.83 -2.36
CA LEU A 335 -12.97 -10.77 -1.13
C LEU A 335 -12.00 -11.96 -1.08
N GLY A 336 -10.72 -11.67 -0.85
CA GLY A 336 -9.68 -12.68 -0.72
C GLY A 336 -8.87 -12.48 0.56
N LEU A 337 -8.76 -13.52 1.40
CA LEU A 337 -8.06 -13.44 2.68
C LEU A 337 -7.20 -14.69 2.93
N ILE A 338 -6.00 -14.46 3.43
CA ILE A 338 -5.14 -15.47 4.05
C ILE A 338 -4.75 -14.98 5.43
N LEU A 339 -4.80 -15.87 6.41
CA LEU A 339 -4.13 -15.77 7.68
C LEU A 339 -3.21 -16.97 7.79
N ASP A 340 -1.92 -16.70 7.87
CA ASP A 340 -0.89 -17.64 8.30
C ASP A 340 -0.39 -17.25 9.68
N MET A 341 -0.29 -18.20 10.58
CA MET A 341 0.05 -17.91 11.98
C MET A 341 1.52 -18.13 12.28
N ALA A 342 2.18 -19.06 11.57
CA ALA A 342 3.57 -19.35 11.83
C ALA A 342 4.18 -20.35 10.84
N GLY A 343 5.36 -20.06 10.37
CA GLY A 343 6.17 -20.90 9.50
C GLY A 343 7.20 -20.07 8.75
N ASP A 344 8.16 -20.69 8.09
CA ASP A 344 8.98 -20.01 7.09
C ASP A 344 8.34 -20.25 5.71
N ASP A 345 7.48 -19.31 5.26
CA ASP A 345 6.53 -19.54 4.19
C ASP A 345 6.96 -19.02 2.82
N PHE A 346 6.39 -19.60 1.79
CA PHE A 346 6.69 -19.23 0.41
C PHE A 346 5.42 -18.92 -0.39
N TYR A 347 5.20 -17.66 -0.69
CA TYR A 347 4.09 -17.15 -1.47
C TYR A 347 4.55 -16.82 -2.90
N ASP A 348 4.14 -17.61 -3.89
CA ASP A 348 4.43 -17.36 -5.32
C ASP A 348 3.13 -17.17 -6.10
N GLY A 349 2.78 -15.91 -6.35
CA GLY A 349 1.62 -15.50 -7.11
C GLY A 349 1.98 -14.87 -8.46
N GLY A 350 1.06 -14.89 -9.39
CA GLY A 350 1.17 -14.19 -10.68
C GLY A 350 0.90 -12.69 -10.57
N GLN A 351 0.21 -12.14 -11.56
CA GLN A 351 -0.27 -10.75 -11.53
C GLN A 351 -1.45 -10.61 -10.56
N LEU A 352 -1.58 -9.45 -9.89
CA LEU A 352 -2.64 -9.15 -8.91
C LEU A 352 -2.79 -10.24 -7.84
N SER A 353 -1.71 -10.64 -7.25
CA SER A 353 -1.66 -11.71 -6.26
C SER A 353 -0.92 -11.25 -5.00
N VAL A 354 -0.89 -12.13 -3.98
CA VAL A 354 -0.19 -11.88 -2.71
C VAL A 354 -0.79 -10.65 -2.01
N GLY A 355 -2.02 -10.80 -1.53
CA GLY A 355 -2.74 -9.75 -0.81
C GLY A 355 -3.09 -8.56 -1.71
N ALA A 356 -3.50 -8.77 -2.95
CA ALA A 356 -3.83 -7.71 -3.90
C ALA A 356 -5.34 -7.49 -4.07
N SER A 357 -5.74 -6.39 -4.71
CA SER A 357 -7.14 -6.20 -5.05
C SER A 357 -7.37 -5.50 -6.40
N PHE A 358 -8.47 -5.92 -7.04
CA PHE A 358 -9.05 -5.20 -8.16
C PHE A 358 -10.57 -5.34 -8.15
N PHE A 359 -11.28 -4.23 -8.01
CA PHE A 359 -12.72 -4.22 -7.78
C PHE A 359 -13.14 -5.11 -6.61
N GLY A 360 -12.37 -5.09 -5.52
CA GLY A 360 -12.61 -5.95 -4.36
C GLY A 360 -11.75 -5.56 -3.16
N MET A 361 -11.56 -6.51 -2.26
CA MET A 361 -10.64 -6.34 -1.13
C MET A 361 -9.81 -7.61 -0.94
N GLY A 362 -8.48 -7.44 -0.81
CA GLY A 362 -7.52 -8.52 -0.57
C GLY A 362 -6.73 -8.27 0.72
N CYS A 363 -6.52 -9.31 1.51
CA CYS A 363 -5.70 -9.22 2.71
C CYS A 363 -4.91 -10.51 2.92
N LEU A 364 -3.59 -10.41 2.97
CA LEU A 364 -2.70 -11.46 3.44
C LEU A 364 -2.12 -11.02 4.77
N MET A 365 -2.26 -11.85 5.78
CA MET A 365 -1.67 -11.65 7.10
C MET A 365 -0.80 -12.86 7.39
N ASP A 366 0.50 -12.62 7.50
CA ASP A 366 1.47 -13.53 8.06
C ASP A 366 1.85 -13.04 9.45
N MET A 367 1.83 -13.89 10.44
CA MET A 367 2.05 -13.47 11.81
C MET A 367 3.47 -13.73 12.29
N SER A 368 4.18 -14.69 11.67
CA SER A 368 5.59 -14.94 12.01
C SER A 368 6.26 -15.99 11.13
N GLY A 369 7.42 -15.68 10.63
CA GLY A 369 8.26 -16.57 9.85
C GLY A 369 9.46 -15.83 9.29
N ASN A 370 10.28 -16.46 8.45
CA ASN A 370 11.17 -15.75 7.52
C ASN A 370 10.67 -16.04 6.11
N ASP A 371 9.85 -15.15 5.60
CA ASP A 371 8.95 -15.44 4.52
C ASP A 371 9.46 -14.93 3.17
N THR A 372 8.96 -15.54 2.13
CA THR A 372 9.30 -15.11 0.77
C THR A 372 8.03 -14.83 -0.03
N TYR A 373 7.84 -13.57 -0.36
CA TYR A 373 6.72 -13.09 -1.15
C TYR A 373 7.15 -12.79 -2.58
N VAL A 374 6.64 -13.54 -3.55
CA VAL A 374 6.96 -13.36 -4.97
C VAL A 374 5.69 -13.08 -5.76
N CYS A 375 5.69 -11.98 -6.52
CA CYS A 375 4.66 -11.76 -7.53
C CYS A 375 5.22 -11.03 -8.75
N SER A 376 4.48 -11.01 -9.84
CA SER A 376 4.95 -10.29 -11.03
C SER A 376 4.55 -8.82 -11.00
N GLU A 377 3.30 -8.47 -11.26
CA GLU A 377 2.83 -7.08 -11.27
C GLU A 377 1.51 -6.93 -10.48
N GLY A 378 1.36 -5.78 -9.82
CA GLY A 378 0.12 -5.36 -9.16
C GLY A 378 -0.22 -6.10 -7.87
N GLY A 379 0.79 -6.61 -7.16
CA GLY A 379 0.60 -7.44 -5.97
C GLY A 379 1.23 -6.89 -4.70
N GLN A 380 1.39 -7.76 -3.69
CA GLN A 380 2.00 -7.43 -2.40
C GLN A 380 1.33 -6.17 -1.77
N GLY A 381 0.03 -6.26 -1.50
CA GLY A 381 -0.74 -5.13 -1.01
C GLY A 381 -1.10 -4.09 -2.09
N GLY A 382 -1.05 -4.44 -3.37
CA GLY A 382 -1.44 -3.55 -4.46
C GLY A 382 -2.95 -3.49 -4.69
N ALA A 383 -3.54 -2.29 -4.82
CA ALA A 383 -4.97 -2.11 -4.97
C ALA A 383 -5.36 -1.16 -6.10
N PHE A 384 -6.33 -1.56 -6.92
CA PHE A 384 -6.97 -0.74 -7.94
C PHE A 384 -8.49 -0.84 -7.78
N PHE A 385 -9.18 0.28 -7.65
CA PHE A 385 -10.64 0.32 -7.43
C PHE A 385 -11.09 -0.58 -6.27
N GLY A 386 -10.35 -0.55 -5.16
CA GLY A 386 -10.57 -1.41 -4.01
C GLY A 386 -9.59 -1.14 -2.88
N ALA A 387 -9.44 -2.10 -1.98
CA ALA A 387 -8.44 -2.01 -0.91
C ALA A 387 -7.66 -3.32 -0.75
N ALA A 388 -6.38 -3.22 -0.46
CA ALA A 388 -5.51 -4.38 -0.25
C ALA A 388 -4.51 -4.13 0.88
N ARG A 389 -4.23 -5.21 1.62
CA ARG A 389 -3.17 -5.21 2.64
C ARG A 389 -2.37 -6.49 2.56
N LEU A 390 -1.05 -6.37 2.57
CA LEU A 390 -0.14 -7.38 3.03
C LEU A 390 0.39 -6.93 4.39
N TYR A 391 0.29 -7.80 5.38
CA TYR A 391 0.76 -7.58 6.74
C TYR A 391 1.67 -8.72 7.13
N ASP A 392 2.88 -8.38 7.54
CA ASP A 392 3.85 -9.28 8.13
C ASP A 392 4.09 -8.90 9.59
N GLY A 393 4.16 -9.90 10.45
CA GLY A 393 4.31 -9.68 11.88
C GLY A 393 5.74 -9.78 12.38
N LYS A 394 6.52 -10.73 11.86
CA LYS A 394 7.89 -10.99 12.32
C LYS A 394 8.63 -11.85 11.31
N GLY A 395 9.81 -11.45 10.97
CA GLY A 395 10.65 -12.28 10.15
C GLY A 395 11.94 -11.60 9.71
N ASN A 396 12.66 -12.22 8.79
CA ASN A 396 13.60 -11.54 7.93
C ASN A 396 13.20 -11.89 6.50
N ASP A 397 12.46 -11.01 5.89
CA ASP A 397 11.58 -11.33 4.81
C ASP A 397 12.08 -10.86 3.45
N LEU A 398 11.66 -11.57 2.41
CA LEU A 398 12.00 -11.20 1.04
C LEU A 398 10.74 -10.86 0.25
N TYR A 399 10.56 -9.59 -0.07
CA TYR A 399 9.52 -9.11 -0.95
C TYR A 399 10.07 -8.90 -2.36
N GLN A 400 9.71 -9.75 -3.31
CA GLN A 400 10.20 -9.65 -4.68
C GLN A 400 9.06 -9.47 -5.69
N GLY A 401 9.07 -8.36 -6.42
CA GLY A 401 8.09 -8.09 -7.45
C GLY A 401 8.63 -7.27 -8.62
N ALA A 402 7.90 -7.25 -9.73
CA ALA A 402 8.39 -6.56 -10.92
C ALA A 402 7.95 -5.09 -10.96
N LYS A 403 6.66 -4.79 -10.76
CA LYS A 403 6.10 -3.46 -10.93
C LYS A 403 4.73 -3.33 -10.28
N TYR A 404 4.40 -2.15 -9.75
CA TYR A 404 3.16 -1.91 -9.02
C TYR A 404 2.96 -2.86 -7.83
N VAL A 405 4.01 -3.10 -7.07
CA VAL A 405 4.04 -4.01 -5.93
C VAL A 405 4.44 -3.28 -4.63
N GLN A 406 4.25 -3.94 -3.49
CA GLN A 406 4.68 -3.41 -2.19
C GLN A 406 3.93 -2.13 -1.81
N GLY A 407 2.61 -2.26 -1.60
CA GLY A 407 1.75 -1.18 -1.13
C GLY A 407 1.45 -0.12 -2.20
N VAL A 408 0.84 -0.49 -3.31
CA VAL A 408 0.52 0.45 -4.39
C VAL A 408 -0.98 0.75 -4.45
N GLY A 409 -1.33 2.04 -4.40
CA GLY A 409 -2.70 2.52 -4.62
C GLY A 409 -2.90 3.07 -6.04
N GLY A 410 -3.58 2.31 -6.89
CA GLY A 410 -4.07 2.76 -8.19
C GLY A 410 -5.36 3.58 -8.09
N PRO A 411 -6.03 3.94 -9.19
CA PRO A 411 -7.27 4.73 -9.14
C PRO A 411 -8.30 4.13 -8.19
N SER A 412 -8.88 4.98 -7.33
CA SER A 412 -9.80 4.57 -6.28
C SER A 412 -9.28 3.37 -5.46
N GLY A 413 -7.96 3.29 -5.25
CA GLY A 413 -7.30 2.19 -4.55
C GLY A 413 -6.62 2.63 -3.25
N LEU A 414 -6.68 1.78 -2.23
CA LEU A 414 -5.83 1.84 -1.04
C LEU A 414 -4.97 0.58 -1.02
N GLY A 415 -3.68 0.73 -1.32
CA GLY A 415 -2.72 -0.37 -1.26
C GLY A 415 -1.76 -0.22 -0.10
N GLN A 416 -1.58 -1.29 0.68
CA GLN A 416 -0.78 -1.25 1.91
C GLN A 416 0.12 -2.48 2.01
N LEU A 417 1.38 -2.26 2.42
CA LEU A 417 2.27 -3.26 2.95
C LEU A 417 2.74 -2.77 4.33
N HIS A 418 2.53 -3.58 5.35
CA HIS A 418 2.98 -3.33 6.71
C HIS A 418 3.87 -4.48 7.16
N ASP A 419 5.09 -4.17 7.58
CA ASP A 419 6.04 -5.09 8.18
C ASP A 419 6.36 -4.61 9.60
N LEU A 420 6.26 -5.49 10.59
CA LEU A 420 6.44 -5.06 11.97
C LEU A 420 7.86 -5.24 12.48
N ARG A 421 8.56 -6.24 12.01
CA ARG A 421 9.90 -6.54 12.55
C ARG A 421 10.66 -7.43 11.61
N GLY A 422 11.85 -7.03 11.33
CA GLY A 422 12.71 -7.92 10.62
C GLY A 422 14.04 -7.34 10.26
N LYS A 423 14.63 -7.96 9.32
CA LYS A 423 15.70 -7.42 8.51
C LYS A 423 15.36 -7.76 7.07
N ASP A 424 14.68 -6.86 6.42
CA ASP A 424 13.86 -7.17 5.30
C ASP A 424 14.46 -6.68 3.97
N HIS A 425 14.08 -7.35 2.92
CA HIS A 425 14.55 -6.98 1.60
C HIS A 425 13.39 -6.75 0.64
N TYR A 426 13.10 -5.49 0.40
CA TYR A 426 12.10 -5.03 -0.56
C TYR A 426 12.74 -4.83 -1.93
N ARG A 427 12.41 -5.68 -2.89
CA ARG A 427 13.01 -5.64 -4.22
C ARG A 427 11.98 -5.52 -5.32
N ALA A 428 12.05 -4.41 -6.09
CA ALA A 428 11.15 -4.16 -7.21
C ALA A 428 11.87 -3.56 -8.42
N GLY A 429 11.26 -3.64 -9.61
CA GLY A 429 11.79 -2.97 -10.80
C GLY A 429 12.99 -3.64 -11.43
N TRP A 430 12.84 -4.87 -11.85
CA TRP A 430 13.89 -5.64 -12.55
C TRP A 430 13.47 -6.17 -13.94
N LYS A 431 12.18 -6.14 -14.27
CA LYS A 431 11.63 -6.79 -15.47
C LYS A 431 11.35 -5.79 -16.61
N HIS A 432 10.71 -4.67 -16.31
CA HIS A 432 10.26 -3.70 -17.31
C HIS A 432 11.27 -2.56 -17.46
N GLY A 433 11.83 -2.37 -18.66
CA GLY A 433 12.80 -1.30 -18.92
C GLY A 433 12.23 0.10 -18.68
N SER A 434 13.09 1.04 -18.32
CA SER A 434 12.71 2.45 -18.08
C SER A 434 12.01 3.06 -19.30
N SER A 435 10.84 3.68 -19.10
CA SER A 435 10.12 4.45 -20.13
C SER A 435 10.94 5.65 -20.67
N TYR A 436 11.99 6.06 -19.97
CA TYR A 436 12.95 7.07 -20.41
C TYR A 436 14.09 6.51 -21.30
N GLY A 437 14.07 5.22 -21.62
CA GLY A 437 15.11 4.58 -22.43
C GLY A 437 16.48 4.46 -21.75
N THR A 438 16.59 4.71 -20.45
CA THR A 438 17.86 4.64 -19.71
C THR A 438 18.27 3.20 -19.52
N LYS A 439 19.39 2.80 -20.12
CA LYS A 439 19.91 1.42 -20.09
C LYS A 439 20.25 1.00 -18.65
N GLY A 440 19.81 -0.19 -18.25
CA GLY A 440 20.06 -0.76 -16.92
C GLY A 440 19.23 -0.13 -15.80
N ILE A 441 18.22 0.66 -16.17
CA ILE A 441 17.20 1.19 -15.28
C ILE A 441 15.86 0.58 -15.66
N TYR A 442 15.05 0.29 -14.65
CA TYR A 442 13.75 -0.36 -14.80
C TYR A 442 12.63 0.49 -14.22
N GLN A 443 11.38 0.21 -14.61
CA GLN A 443 10.20 0.73 -13.94
C GLN A 443 9.97 -0.08 -12.67
N GLY A 444 9.77 0.60 -11.55
CA GLY A 444 9.39 0.01 -10.28
C GLY A 444 7.93 0.31 -9.97
N CYS A 445 7.58 1.58 -9.87
CA CYS A 445 6.25 2.05 -9.47
C CYS A 445 5.77 1.32 -8.20
N SER A 446 6.64 1.20 -7.20
CA SER A 446 6.51 0.25 -6.08
C SER A 446 7.01 0.87 -4.77
N GLN A 447 6.75 0.20 -3.65
CA GLN A 447 7.18 0.64 -2.32
C GLN A 447 6.45 1.91 -1.88
N GLY A 448 5.15 1.76 -1.58
CA GLY A 448 4.31 2.86 -1.11
C GLY A 448 4.00 3.90 -2.19
N VAL A 449 3.42 3.52 -3.32
CA VAL A 449 3.20 4.42 -4.46
C VAL A 449 1.73 4.68 -4.72
N GLY A 450 1.35 5.96 -4.81
CA GLY A 450 0.05 6.37 -5.35
C GLY A 450 0.12 6.63 -6.85
N TRP A 451 -0.63 5.87 -7.67
CA TRP A 451 -0.51 5.88 -9.12
C TRP A 451 -1.84 6.10 -9.84
N GLY A 452 -1.95 7.19 -10.61
CA GLY A 452 -3.14 7.47 -11.43
C GLY A 452 -3.04 7.00 -12.89
N PHE A 453 -4.18 6.86 -13.53
CA PHE A 453 -4.28 6.69 -14.97
C PHE A 453 -4.20 8.07 -15.63
N ARG A 454 -3.01 8.44 -16.07
CA ARG A 454 -2.74 9.80 -16.56
C ARG A 454 -3.72 10.23 -17.65
N GLY A 455 -4.40 11.34 -17.41
CA GLY A 455 -5.43 11.89 -18.29
C GLY A 455 -6.83 11.26 -18.14
N HIS A 456 -7.01 10.25 -17.27
CA HIS A 456 -8.26 9.53 -17.13
C HIS A 456 -8.82 9.48 -15.70
N ALA A 457 -8.00 9.07 -14.72
CA ALA A 457 -8.43 8.92 -13.34
C ALA A 457 -7.33 9.28 -12.35
N ALA A 458 -7.70 9.93 -11.25
CA ALA A 458 -6.78 10.21 -10.15
C ALA A 458 -6.25 8.92 -9.53
N GLY A 459 -5.01 8.98 -9.05
CA GLY A 459 -4.38 7.89 -8.32
C GLY A 459 -4.97 7.70 -6.93
N GLY A 460 -4.73 6.52 -6.37
CA GLY A 460 -5.08 6.17 -5.01
C GLY A 460 -4.01 6.54 -4.00
N ILE A 461 -4.07 5.89 -2.86
CA ILE A 461 -3.09 5.99 -1.79
C ILE A 461 -2.32 4.68 -1.71
N GLY A 462 -0.98 4.76 -1.82
CA GLY A 462 -0.07 3.65 -1.61
C GLY A 462 0.76 3.86 -0.36
N ILE A 463 0.86 2.84 0.48
CA ILE A 463 1.59 2.88 1.76
C ILE A 463 2.49 1.65 1.85
N LEU A 464 3.78 1.88 2.15
CA LEU A 464 4.66 0.89 2.75
C LEU A 464 5.08 1.43 4.11
N HIS A 465 4.84 0.67 5.16
CA HIS A 465 5.25 1.01 6.51
C HIS A 465 6.02 -0.15 7.11
N ASP A 466 7.29 0.09 7.38
CA ASP A 466 8.18 -0.77 8.14
C ASP A 466 8.32 -0.21 9.56
N PHE A 467 8.16 -1.05 10.56
CA PHE A 467 8.22 -0.61 11.96
C PHE A 467 9.59 -0.81 12.58
N GLY A 468 10.53 -1.42 11.87
CA GLY A 468 11.91 -1.46 12.27
C GLY A 468 12.68 -2.73 11.96
N GLY A 469 13.88 -2.50 11.53
CA GLY A 469 14.82 -3.52 11.10
C GLY A 469 16.19 -2.94 10.78
N ASN A 470 16.90 -3.55 9.87
CA ASN A 470 17.98 -2.94 9.11
C ASN A 470 17.78 -3.36 7.67
N ASP A 471 17.05 -2.58 6.92
CA ASP A 471 16.32 -3.00 5.76
C ASP A 471 16.94 -2.55 4.44
N ILE A 472 16.57 -3.22 3.38
CA ILE A 472 17.06 -2.89 2.05
C ILE A 472 15.89 -2.66 1.11
N TYR A 473 15.73 -1.42 0.67
CA TYR A 473 14.75 -0.99 -0.30
C TYR A 473 15.41 -0.81 -1.67
N GLU A 474 15.18 -1.74 -2.59
CA GLU A 474 15.70 -1.66 -3.96
C GLU A 474 14.56 -1.50 -4.96
N ALA A 475 14.55 -0.39 -5.71
CA ALA A 475 13.50 -0.17 -6.69
C ALA A 475 13.97 0.56 -7.96
N GLY A 476 13.15 0.43 -9.01
CA GLY A 476 13.30 1.16 -10.26
C GLY A 476 12.78 2.59 -10.19
N ASN A 477 12.34 3.14 -11.33
CA ASN A 477 11.74 4.48 -11.39
C ASN A 477 10.39 4.53 -10.67
N PHE A 478 10.05 5.70 -10.13
CA PHE A 478 8.78 6.02 -9.48
C PHE A 478 8.46 5.11 -8.29
N SER A 479 9.33 5.10 -7.30
CA SER A 479 9.21 4.18 -6.17
C SER A 479 9.55 4.88 -4.85
N GLN A 480 9.37 4.15 -3.73
CA GLN A 480 9.77 4.62 -2.40
C GLN A 480 9.02 5.90 -1.99
N GLY A 481 7.72 5.76 -1.74
CA GLY A 481 6.86 6.86 -1.31
C GLY A 481 6.53 7.87 -2.41
N THR A 482 6.44 7.43 -3.67
CA THR A 482 6.23 8.34 -4.80
C THR A 482 4.76 8.52 -5.16
N GLY A 483 4.35 9.78 -5.41
CA GLY A 483 3.06 10.10 -6.01
C GLY A 483 3.16 10.34 -7.52
N TYR A 484 2.19 9.80 -8.28
CA TYR A 484 2.08 10.02 -9.71
C TYR A 484 0.63 10.25 -10.12
N PHE A 485 0.40 11.27 -10.93
CA PHE A 485 -0.90 11.70 -11.47
C PHE A 485 -2.04 11.65 -10.46
N LEU A 486 -2.12 12.68 -9.62
CA LEU A 486 -3.15 12.85 -8.58
C LEU A 486 -3.18 11.68 -7.55
N GLY A 487 -2.10 10.95 -7.41
CA GLY A 487 -1.91 9.92 -6.39
C GLY A 487 -1.12 10.43 -5.19
N LEU A 488 -1.21 9.72 -4.08
CA LEU A 488 -0.45 9.96 -2.86
C LEU A 488 0.34 8.71 -2.49
N GLY A 489 1.67 8.80 -2.50
CA GLY A 489 2.56 7.73 -2.06
C GLY A 489 3.19 8.02 -0.72
N VAL A 490 3.31 7.01 0.13
CA VAL A 490 3.98 7.09 1.43
C VAL A 490 4.85 5.85 1.64
N LEU A 491 6.12 6.06 1.94
CA LEU A 491 6.98 5.08 2.57
C LEU A 491 7.35 5.62 3.95
N ARG A 492 7.20 4.79 4.97
CA ARG A 492 7.62 5.10 6.34
C ARG A 492 8.45 3.96 6.88
N ASP A 493 9.57 4.32 7.51
CA ASP A 493 10.41 3.45 8.32
C ASP A 493 10.52 4.04 9.73
N ASP A 494 10.34 3.22 10.75
CA ASP A 494 10.36 3.72 12.14
C ASP A 494 11.71 3.57 12.81
N ALA A 495 12.54 2.61 12.40
CA ALA A 495 13.87 2.44 13.01
C ALA A 495 14.73 1.42 12.26
N GLY A 496 15.98 1.76 12.03
CA GLY A 496 16.91 0.81 11.44
C GLY A 496 18.27 1.42 11.14
N HIS A 497 19.03 0.71 10.34
CA HIS A 497 20.15 1.26 9.58
C HIS A 497 19.93 0.81 8.14
N ASP A 498 19.26 1.63 7.38
CA ASP A 498 18.56 1.22 6.19
C ASP A 498 19.25 1.64 4.90
N VAL A 499 18.93 0.96 3.84
CA VAL A 499 19.55 1.24 2.54
C VAL A 499 18.49 1.43 1.47
N TYR A 500 18.27 2.67 1.09
CA TYR A 500 17.34 3.06 0.04
C TYR A 500 18.05 3.23 -1.31
N ARG A 501 17.74 2.37 -2.28
CA ARG A 501 18.28 2.41 -3.63
C ARG A 501 17.19 2.64 -4.65
N GLY A 502 17.12 3.86 -5.19
CA GLY A 502 16.18 4.26 -6.20
C GLY A 502 16.84 4.72 -7.50
N SER A 503 16.03 4.99 -8.52
CA SER A 503 16.56 5.46 -9.80
C SER A 503 16.13 6.89 -10.12
N ARG A 504 14.88 7.10 -10.53
CA ARG A 504 14.31 8.41 -10.89
C ARG A 504 12.92 8.54 -10.29
N TYR A 505 12.59 9.70 -9.74
CA TYR A 505 11.36 9.94 -9.00
C TYR A 505 11.18 8.89 -7.88
N CYS A 506 12.14 8.84 -6.98
CA CYS A 506 12.14 7.92 -5.84
C CYS A 506 12.37 8.68 -4.53
N GLN A 507 12.16 7.99 -3.40
CA GLN A 507 12.47 8.53 -2.08
C GLN A 507 11.66 9.79 -1.77
N GLY A 508 10.33 9.62 -1.68
CA GLY A 508 9.40 10.69 -1.38
C GLY A 508 9.23 11.71 -2.52
N ALA A 509 9.34 11.28 -3.77
CA ALA A 509 9.19 12.17 -4.92
C ALA A 509 7.74 12.29 -5.41
N ALA A 510 7.44 13.27 -6.25
CA ALA A 510 6.12 13.38 -6.86
C ALA A 510 6.16 13.99 -8.27
N ALA A 511 5.26 13.53 -9.14
CA ALA A 511 5.12 14.07 -10.48
C ALA A 511 3.65 14.09 -10.96
N HIS A 512 3.30 15.12 -11.76
CA HIS A 512 1.98 15.29 -12.38
C HIS A 512 0.83 15.46 -11.37
N GLN A 513 0.89 16.59 -10.63
CA GLN A 513 -0.13 17.01 -9.67
C GLN A 513 -0.39 15.96 -8.59
N ALA A 514 0.65 15.41 -8.04
CA ALA A 514 0.61 14.33 -7.05
C ALA A 514 1.31 14.73 -5.75
N ALA A 515 1.21 13.87 -4.73
CA ALA A 515 1.95 14.02 -3.49
C ALA A 515 2.77 12.77 -3.17
N GLY A 516 4.00 12.94 -2.67
CA GLY A 516 4.87 11.83 -2.30
C GLY A 516 5.65 12.13 -1.03
N ALA A 517 5.76 11.13 -0.15
CA ALA A 517 6.45 11.25 1.13
C ALA A 517 7.29 10.01 1.44
N LEU A 518 8.52 10.23 1.92
CA LEU A 518 9.31 9.26 2.65
C LEU A 518 9.56 9.83 4.03
N LEU A 519 9.25 9.06 5.07
CA LEU A 519 9.50 9.39 6.47
C LEU A 519 10.39 8.31 7.07
N ASP A 520 11.55 8.70 7.58
CA ASP A 520 12.46 7.86 8.34
C ASP A 520 12.59 8.43 9.75
N TYR A 521 12.50 7.60 10.77
CA TYR A 521 12.46 8.10 12.14
C TYR A 521 13.76 7.94 12.90
N ASN A 522 14.58 6.94 12.56
CA ASN A 522 15.80 6.74 13.32
C ASN A 522 16.74 5.74 12.66
N GLY A 523 17.95 6.15 12.38
CA GLY A 523 18.93 5.23 11.82
C GLY A 523 20.31 5.84 11.61
N ASN A 524 21.17 5.16 10.87
CA ASN A 524 22.27 5.75 10.14
C ASN A 524 22.17 5.20 8.71
N ASP A 525 21.53 5.95 7.85
CA ASP A 525 20.91 5.45 6.66
C ASP A 525 21.66 5.81 5.38
N VAL A 526 21.39 5.07 4.33
CA VAL A 526 22.04 5.31 3.04
C VAL A 526 20.99 5.49 1.95
N TYR A 527 20.81 6.71 1.52
CA TYR A 527 19.92 7.08 0.44
C TYR A 527 20.69 7.21 -0.89
N SER A 528 20.31 6.44 -1.88
CA SER A 528 20.95 6.47 -3.21
C SER A 528 19.93 6.67 -4.32
N GLY A 529 19.89 7.89 -4.88
CA GLY A 529 19.10 8.24 -6.05
C GLY A 529 19.99 8.36 -7.30
N ARG A 530 19.89 7.39 -8.23
CA ARG A 530 20.89 7.26 -9.31
C ARG A 530 20.81 8.31 -10.41
N ILE A 531 19.63 8.86 -10.71
CA ILE A 531 19.42 9.68 -11.91
C ILE A 531 19.01 11.11 -11.57
N ALA A 532 17.73 11.35 -11.23
CA ALA A 532 17.22 12.69 -10.99
C ALA A 532 15.85 12.67 -10.29
N ALA A 533 15.51 13.82 -9.70
CA ALA A 533 14.25 14.06 -9.04
C ALA A 533 13.93 13.02 -7.93
N ASN A 534 14.88 12.89 -7.02
CA ASN A 534 14.78 11.98 -5.88
C ASN A 534 14.78 12.77 -4.56
N GLN A 535 14.55 12.07 -3.44
CA GLN A 535 14.77 12.63 -2.10
C GLN A 535 13.97 13.91 -1.87
N GLY A 536 12.64 13.77 -1.86
CA GLY A 536 11.72 14.88 -1.64
C GLY A 536 11.57 15.85 -2.82
N ALA A 537 11.86 15.40 -4.05
CA ALA A 537 11.79 16.27 -5.24
C ALA A 537 10.40 16.26 -5.88
N ALA A 538 9.92 17.46 -6.23
CA ALA A 538 8.63 17.66 -6.86
C ALA A 538 8.72 18.15 -8.30
N TRP A 539 7.95 17.56 -9.19
CA TRP A 539 7.89 17.89 -10.60
C TRP A 539 6.43 18.03 -11.08
N ASP A 540 6.13 19.03 -11.90
CA ASP A 540 4.85 19.21 -12.57
C ASP A 540 3.66 19.30 -11.61
N LEU A 541 3.53 20.47 -10.94
CA LEU A 541 2.42 20.80 -10.04
C LEU A 541 2.26 19.83 -8.84
N SER A 542 3.36 19.27 -8.38
CA SER A 542 3.35 18.27 -7.32
C SER A 542 3.94 18.79 -6.01
N VAL A 543 3.69 18.06 -4.94
CA VAL A 543 4.26 18.29 -3.61
C VAL A 543 4.99 17.03 -3.16
N ALA A 544 6.21 17.17 -2.66
CA ALA A 544 7.04 16.03 -2.28
C ALA A 544 7.82 16.32 -1.01
N CYS A 545 8.06 15.30 -0.19
CA CYS A 545 8.96 15.40 0.94
C CYS A 545 9.77 14.12 1.19
N LEU A 546 11.01 14.29 1.63
CA LEU A 546 11.76 13.32 2.42
C LEU A 546 12.00 13.96 3.78
N VAL A 547 11.71 13.23 4.83
CA VAL A 547 11.94 13.63 6.22
C VAL A 547 12.71 12.51 6.89
N ASP A 548 13.90 12.81 7.35
CA ASP A 548 14.71 11.99 8.22
C ASP A 548 14.80 12.67 9.58
N TYR A 549 14.51 11.95 10.65
CA TYR A 549 14.43 12.58 11.96
C TYR A 549 15.72 12.48 12.76
N ALA A 550 16.51 11.41 12.57
CA ALA A 550 17.72 11.24 13.38
C ALA A 550 18.67 10.16 12.83
N GLY A 551 19.93 10.52 12.69
CA GLY A 551 20.96 9.59 12.28
C GLY A 551 22.27 10.25 11.94
N ASN A 552 23.24 9.49 11.45
CA ASN A 552 24.38 10.03 10.71
C ASN A 552 24.32 9.46 9.30
N ASP A 553 23.73 10.22 8.39
CA ASP A 553 23.17 9.71 7.18
C ASP A 553 24.00 10.02 5.94
N ARG A 554 23.74 9.26 4.91
CA ARG A 554 24.46 9.44 3.66
C ARG A 554 23.52 9.55 2.49
N TYR A 555 23.42 10.75 1.93
CA TYR A 555 22.61 11.09 0.79
C TYR A 555 23.46 11.16 -0.48
N LYS A 556 23.25 10.23 -1.40
CA LYS A 556 23.84 10.26 -2.74
C LYS A 556 22.77 10.55 -3.76
N ALA A 557 22.69 11.79 -4.15
CA ALA A 557 21.62 12.30 -4.99
C ALA A 557 22.03 12.46 -6.47
N GLY A 558 21.06 12.23 -7.34
CA GLY A 558 21.10 12.69 -8.71
C GLY A 558 20.75 14.17 -8.86
N ASP A 559 20.58 14.63 -10.08
CA ASP A 559 20.17 16.01 -10.36
C ASP A 559 18.73 16.29 -9.89
N LEU A 560 18.40 17.53 -9.52
CA LEU A 560 17.08 17.93 -9.04
C LEU A 560 16.56 17.06 -7.88
N SER A 561 17.33 16.95 -6.82
CA SER A 561 17.05 16.11 -5.65
C SER A 561 17.18 16.92 -4.35
N LEU A 562 17.00 16.25 -3.19
CA LEU A 562 17.13 16.88 -1.88
C LEU A 562 16.25 18.14 -1.76
N GLY A 563 14.94 17.93 -1.85
CA GLY A 563 13.95 18.99 -1.72
C GLY A 563 13.84 19.92 -2.93
N ALA A 564 14.28 19.52 -4.12
CA ALA A 564 14.20 20.37 -5.30
C ALA A 564 12.77 20.46 -5.87
N GLY A 565 12.38 21.67 -6.31
CA GLY A 565 11.12 21.93 -7.01
C GLY A 565 11.31 22.36 -8.47
N ALA A 566 10.54 21.75 -9.38
CA ALA A 566 10.58 22.12 -10.80
C ALA A 566 9.18 22.00 -11.45
N GLN A 567 8.94 22.73 -12.55
CA GLN A 567 7.66 22.74 -13.29
C GLN A 567 6.45 23.05 -12.40
N ASN A 568 6.54 24.09 -11.58
CA ASN A 568 5.57 24.46 -10.56
C ASN A 568 5.42 23.39 -9.44
N GLY A 569 6.49 22.69 -9.12
CA GLY A 569 6.56 21.76 -8.00
C GLY A 569 7.06 22.40 -6.72
N MET A 570 6.68 21.81 -5.58
CA MET A 570 7.20 22.13 -4.25
C MET A 570 7.87 20.90 -3.66
N GLY A 571 9.21 20.91 -3.65
CA GLY A 571 10.02 19.87 -3.03
C GLY A 571 10.48 20.27 -1.63
N MET A 572 10.54 19.31 -0.72
CA MET A 572 10.94 19.49 0.67
C MET A 572 11.88 18.37 1.10
N PHE A 573 12.94 18.74 1.76
CA PHE A 573 13.87 17.84 2.42
C PHE A 573 14.11 18.33 3.84
N PHE A 574 14.06 17.42 4.77
CA PHE A 574 14.38 17.68 6.17
C PHE A 574 15.28 16.59 6.70
N ASP A 575 16.34 17.00 7.39
CA ASP A 575 17.23 16.16 8.19
C ASP A 575 17.23 16.71 9.62
N GLY A 576 17.08 15.84 10.60
CA GLY A 576 16.82 16.24 11.99
C GLY A 576 18.06 16.29 12.86
N GLU A 577 18.76 15.19 13.02
CA GLU A 577 19.91 15.06 13.93
C GLU A 577 21.03 14.24 13.29
N GLY A 578 22.29 14.71 13.35
CA GLY A 578 23.40 13.88 12.90
C GLY A 578 24.67 14.61 12.52
N GLU A 579 25.64 13.84 12.03
CA GLU A 579 26.77 14.31 11.22
C GLU A 579 26.63 13.71 9.82
N ASP A 580 26.11 14.47 8.86
CA ASP A 580 25.57 13.99 7.63
C ASP A 580 26.43 14.22 6.41
N ARG A 581 26.14 13.45 5.34
CA ARG A 581 26.94 13.52 4.14
C ARG A 581 26.09 13.67 2.88
N TYR A 582 26.08 14.85 2.31
CA TYR A 582 25.33 15.21 1.11
C TYR A 582 26.21 15.18 -0.14
N GLU A 583 26.10 14.13 -0.95
CA GLU A 583 26.77 13.98 -2.23
C GLU A 583 25.79 14.25 -3.38
N SER A 584 25.70 15.51 -3.83
CA SER A 584 24.71 15.93 -4.82
C SER A 584 25.29 16.88 -5.88
N PRO A 585 24.66 16.96 -7.08
CA PRO A 585 24.94 18.03 -8.04
C PRO A 585 24.43 19.39 -7.56
N ALA A 586 24.84 20.46 -8.24
CA ALA A 586 24.51 21.83 -7.88
C ALA A 586 23.01 22.17 -7.94
N ARG A 587 22.22 21.44 -8.75
CA ARG A 587 20.75 21.62 -8.83
C ARG A 587 20.01 20.70 -7.87
N SER A 588 20.39 20.73 -6.60
CA SER A 588 19.82 19.97 -5.49
C SER A 588 19.86 20.86 -4.24
N LEU A 589 19.57 20.32 -3.07
CA LEU A 589 19.63 21.05 -1.79
C LEU A 589 18.68 22.26 -1.79
N GLY A 590 17.39 22.01 -1.96
CA GLY A 590 16.37 23.05 -2.00
C GLY A 590 16.33 23.84 -3.32
N PHE A 591 16.92 23.34 -4.40
CA PHE A 591 16.96 24.04 -5.67
C PHE A 591 15.56 24.33 -6.23
N SER A 592 15.29 25.58 -6.59
CA SER A 592 14.07 25.97 -7.29
C SER A 592 14.39 26.33 -8.75
N GLY A 593 14.27 25.35 -9.63
CA GLY A 593 14.67 25.50 -11.04
C GLY A 593 13.84 26.49 -11.83
N GLY A 594 14.48 27.19 -12.80
CA GLY A 594 13.81 28.11 -13.70
C GLY A 594 12.87 27.45 -14.73
N LEU A 595 12.55 26.17 -14.56
CA LEU A 595 11.65 25.46 -15.44
C LEU A 595 10.21 25.63 -14.92
N SER A 596 9.38 26.33 -15.66
CA SER A 596 7.95 26.45 -15.44
C SER A 596 7.21 26.30 -16.76
N TYR A 597 6.00 25.74 -16.71
CA TYR A 597 5.15 25.72 -17.89
C TYR A 597 4.79 27.16 -18.32
N GLY A 598 5.05 27.52 -19.59
CA GLY A 598 4.64 28.80 -20.13
C GLY A 598 3.12 28.96 -20.18
N GLY A 599 2.64 30.23 -20.22
CA GLY A 599 1.23 30.54 -20.47
C GLY A 599 0.29 30.33 -19.28
N GLY A 600 0.25 31.28 -18.36
CA GLY A 600 -0.74 31.31 -17.27
C GLY A 600 -0.36 30.59 -15.97
N ARG A 601 0.61 29.71 -15.98
CA ARG A 601 1.10 29.00 -14.79
C ARG A 601 2.40 29.62 -14.24
N ASN A 602 2.48 30.92 -14.20
CA ASN A 602 3.71 31.67 -13.83
C ASN A 602 3.81 31.80 -12.29
N ALA A 603 3.67 30.69 -11.57
CA ALA A 603 3.77 30.69 -10.11
C ALA A 603 5.19 30.42 -9.58
N GLY A 604 6.10 29.98 -10.45
CA GLY A 604 7.45 29.56 -10.07
C GLY A 604 7.48 28.14 -9.48
N ASN A 605 8.60 27.80 -8.87
CA ASN A 605 8.84 26.53 -8.18
C ASN A 605 9.28 26.84 -6.75
N MET A 606 9.18 25.89 -5.84
CA MET A 606 9.72 26.04 -4.49
C MET A 606 10.55 24.83 -4.11
N GLY A 607 11.75 25.07 -3.60
CA GLY A 607 12.62 24.06 -3.05
C GLY A 607 13.00 24.41 -1.63
N ILE A 608 12.92 23.43 -0.72
CA ILE A 608 13.26 23.59 0.70
C ILE A 608 14.22 22.48 1.08
N PHE A 609 15.36 22.87 1.63
CA PHE A 609 16.31 21.99 2.29
C PHE A 609 16.52 22.50 3.71
N LEU A 610 16.24 21.68 4.69
CA LEU A 610 16.45 21.97 6.11
C LEU A 610 17.25 20.83 6.71
N ASP A 611 18.36 21.16 7.33
CA ASP A 611 19.15 20.33 8.20
C ASP A 611 19.26 21.08 9.54
N THR A 612 18.79 20.48 10.63
CA THR A 612 18.58 21.20 11.89
C THR A 612 19.22 20.51 13.09
N GLY A 613 19.89 19.41 12.90
CA GLY A 613 20.38 18.56 13.99
C GLY A 613 21.63 19.07 14.68
N GLY A 614 22.28 20.06 14.11
CA GLY A 614 23.62 20.44 14.49
C GLY A 614 24.60 19.28 14.28
N GLY A 615 25.80 19.56 13.99
CA GLY A 615 26.75 18.50 13.70
C GLY A 615 27.88 19.04 12.84
N ARG A 616 28.56 18.15 12.17
CA ARG A 616 29.61 18.53 11.23
C ARG A 616 29.33 17.90 9.86
N ASP A 617 28.48 18.57 9.09
CA ASP A 617 27.99 18.03 7.84
C ASP A 617 28.91 18.25 6.67
N PHE A 618 28.86 17.32 5.73
CA PHE A 618 29.66 17.39 4.53
C PHE A 618 28.82 17.65 3.30
N PHE A 619 29.03 18.77 2.65
CA PHE A 619 28.42 19.12 1.36
C PHE A 619 29.42 19.00 0.22
N ALA A 620 29.14 18.16 -0.78
CA ALA A 620 29.97 18.09 -1.99
C ALA A 620 29.85 19.34 -2.88
N VAL A 621 28.77 20.11 -2.74
CA VAL A 621 28.54 21.38 -3.45
C VAL A 621 29.30 22.49 -2.76
N LYS A 622 30.21 23.17 -3.49
CA LYS A 622 31.15 24.18 -2.92
C LYS A 622 30.48 25.39 -2.28
N ASP A 623 29.29 25.74 -2.71
CA ASP A 623 28.57 26.94 -2.26
C ASP A 623 27.60 26.65 -1.08
N ARG A 624 27.57 25.44 -0.59
CA ARG A 624 26.81 25.00 0.61
C ARG A 624 27.80 24.66 1.73
N LYS A 625 27.49 25.06 2.93
CA LYS A 625 28.38 24.90 4.09
C LYS A 625 27.57 24.70 5.34
N ASN A 626 28.19 24.02 6.30
CA ASN A 626 27.71 23.84 7.66
C ASN A 626 27.38 25.19 8.34
N ASN A 627 26.31 25.24 9.11
CA ASN A 627 25.83 26.41 9.86
C ASN A 627 25.54 27.62 8.95
N THR A 628 24.83 27.41 7.85
CA THR A 628 24.48 28.49 6.91
C THR A 628 23.00 28.54 6.59
N PHE A 629 22.46 29.75 6.55
CA PHE A 629 21.14 30.05 6.01
C PHE A 629 21.26 30.81 4.70
N CYS A 630 20.54 30.38 3.67
CA CYS A 630 20.53 31.03 2.37
C CYS A 630 19.14 30.99 1.73
N VAL A 631 18.68 32.14 1.24
CA VAL A 631 17.50 32.22 0.37
C VAL A 631 17.97 32.76 -0.97
N GLN A 632 17.82 31.96 -2.04
CA GLN A 632 18.18 32.34 -3.39
C GLN A 632 16.95 32.56 -4.26
N GLY A 633 16.92 33.63 -5.00
CA GLY A 633 15.70 34.02 -5.69
C GLY A 633 14.56 34.29 -4.71
N ASN A 634 13.37 33.84 -5.03
CA ASN A 634 12.21 34.01 -4.17
C ASN A 634 11.71 32.69 -3.53
N MET A 635 12.30 31.54 -3.86
CA MET A 635 11.69 30.25 -3.59
C MET A 635 12.69 29.10 -3.36
N GLU A 636 13.96 29.37 -3.25
CA GLU A 636 14.98 28.41 -2.85
C GLU A 636 15.39 28.68 -1.41
N ILE A 637 15.18 27.72 -0.52
CA ILE A 637 15.51 27.83 0.90
C ILE A 637 16.51 26.73 1.24
N PHE A 638 17.62 27.13 1.81
CA PHE A 638 18.63 26.25 2.37
C PHE A 638 18.94 26.71 3.79
N LEU A 639 18.78 25.82 4.74
CA LEU A 639 19.15 26.02 6.13
C LEU A 639 19.92 24.79 6.61
N ASP A 640 21.04 25.04 7.25
CA ASP A 640 21.82 24.07 7.99
C ASP A 640 22.23 24.75 9.31
N GLU A 641 21.91 24.13 10.47
CA GLU A 641 22.14 24.64 11.83
C GLU A 641 23.06 23.72 12.64
#